data_451f169eca8d4cedc9165f69974ed6f0
#
_entry.id   451f169eca8d4cedc9165f69974ed6f0
#
_cell.length_a   1.000
_cell.length_b   1.000
_cell.length_c   1.000
_cell.angle_alpha   90.00
_cell.angle_beta   90.00
_cell.angle_gamma   90.00
#
_symmetry.space_group_name_H-M   'P 1'
#
loop_
_entity.id
_entity.type
_entity.pdbx_description
1 polymer ?
#
loop_
_entity_poly.entity_id
_entity_poly.type
_entity_poly.pdbx_seq_one_letter_code
_entity_poly.pdbx_strand_id
1 'polypeptide(L)'
;MSACMSDPVHLSIDDGIALVTIDNPPVNVTSRAVREGLMAALEGAQAAGVGRVVLTGAGRTFVAGADAKEFSAPPQPPHLPDIVSRIETFPVPVVAAINGAALGGGLELALACAARIAALNATVGLPEVTLGVVPGAGGTQRLPRLIGLENALSLISEGKVIGAAEAEKIGLVDALADNPVEAARRYSWLERPATGALRGPVLNNAAIEAARKQVAKRSPNQIAPQKAIDLIEASCTLLLNDGLEQERAVFLELKSSDQAAALRHVFFAERAAMGQGKTGGADITSAVVVGGGTMGAGIAYALAGLGIDVALVETDETGAARARANIAKLYGEAVARGKSTPEKAEADQAARFRFHVGYDALPAADIAIEAVFEDIDVKRAVFTALDAALPETTILATNTSYLDVNRIAEVVRNPARFLGLHFFSPAHVMKLLEVIRADDTSPETLATALRLAGRMKKIPLLAGVCDGFIGNRILTRYRQTCDIMLIEGALPAQIDAALRGFGMAMGPYEVQDLSGLDIAYANRKRLGWKTKAGFRYIPIADRIVDETGRLGRKTNAGWYDYEGSKASPSALIDAIVIEESKRAGIERRAFSDEEIVARATTAMVEEGLRILEEGIAARSADIDLVMIYGYAFPRWRGGPMHWAGRVGLSEIERRIAEYAAKDPASWAVPNLLARAATEGKTPEDL
;
A
#
# COMPACT_ATOMS: atom_id res chain seq x y z
N MET A 1 -24.82 -24.06 17.26
CA MET A 1 -26.05 -23.62 16.57
C MET A 1 -25.61 -23.08 15.20
N SER A 2 -25.83 -23.87 14.15
CA SER A 2 -25.58 -23.43 12.75
C SER A 2 -26.65 -22.37 12.44
N ALA A 3 -26.25 -21.11 12.30
CA ALA A 3 -27.15 -20.11 11.77
C ALA A 3 -27.57 -20.56 10.36
N CYS A 4 -28.86 -20.69 10.15
CA CYS A 4 -29.44 -20.92 8.84
C CYS A 4 -29.03 -19.70 7.97
N MET A 5 -28.01 -19.88 7.12
CA MET A 5 -27.60 -18.82 6.19
C MET A 5 -28.77 -18.65 5.21
N SER A 6 -29.39 -17.48 5.18
CA SER A 6 -30.34 -17.10 4.15
C SER A 6 -29.65 -17.19 2.78
N ASP A 7 -30.39 -17.61 1.76
CA ASP A 7 -29.87 -17.65 0.39
C ASP A 7 -29.30 -16.27 0.00
N PRO A 8 -28.07 -16.19 -0.53
CA PRO A 8 -27.41 -14.92 -0.81
C PRO A 8 -27.94 -14.22 -2.07
N VAL A 9 -28.97 -14.78 -2.71
CA VAL A 9 -29.63 -14.20 -3.89
C VAL A 9 -31.13 -14.36 -3.76
N HIS A 10 -31.86 -13.25 -3.84
CA HIS A 10 -33.30 -13.21 -3.71
C HIS A 10 -33.96 -12.89 -5.06
N LEU A 11 -35.00 -13.63 -5.42
CA LEU A 11 -35.86 -13.35 -6.57
C LEU A 11 -37.22 -12.86 -6.09
N SER A 12 -37.65 -11.71 -6.55
CA SER A 12 -39.05 -11.26 -6.43
C SER A 12 -39.60 -10.88 -7.80
N ILE A 13 -40.85 -11.22 -8.04
CA ILE A 13 -41.54 -10.96 -9.33
C ILE A 13 -42.74 -10.09 -9.05
N ASP A 14 -42.80 -8.95 -9.75
CA ASP A 14 -43.88 -7.99 -9.60
C ASP A 14 -44.12 -7.33 -10.98
N ASP A 15 -45.37 -7.24 -11.36
CA ASP A 15 -45.84 -6.63 -12.64
C ASP A 15 -45.03 -7.12 -13.87
N GLY A 16 -44.77 -8.45 -13.95
CA GLY A 16 -44.01 -9.04 -15.05
C GLY A 16 -42.52 -8.70 -15.08
N ILE A 17 -41.98 -8.13 -14.03
CA ILE A 17 -40.54 -7.79 -13.85
C ILE A 17 -39.97 -8.64 -12.72
N ALA A 18 -38.88 -9.33 -12.99
CA ALA A 18 -38.09 -10.02 -12.00
C ALA A 18 -37.03 -9.07 -11.39
N LEU A 19 -37.02 -8.92 -10.10
CA LEU A 19 -35.94 -8.27 -9.36
C LEU A 19 -35.07 -9.35 -8.71
N VAL A 20 -33.83 -9.44 -9.16
CA VAL A 20 -32.79 -10.32 -8.62
C VAL A 20 -31.86 -9.48 -7.74
N THR A 21 -31.84 -9.75 -6.45
CA THR A 21 -31.05 -9.01 -5.47
C THR A 21 -29.96 -9.90 -4.89
N ILE A 22 -28.70 -9.51 -5.04
CA ILE A 22 -27.55 -10.17 -4.40
C ILE A 22 -27.41 -9.59 -3.00
N ASP A 23 -27.50 -10.43 -1.98
CA ASP A 23 -27.37 -10.08 -0.55
C ASP A 23 -26.35 -10.98 0.15
N ASN A 24 -25.09 -10.69 -0.11
CA ASN A 24 -23.93 -11.41 0.43
C ASN A 24 -23.01 -10.43 1.18
N PRO A 25 -23.36 -10.04 2.41
CA PRO A 25 -22.60 -9.07 3.19
C PRO A 25 -21.16 -9.53 3.45
N PRO A 26 -20.20 -8.58 3.62
CA PRO A 26 -20.45 -7.12 3.70
C PRO A 26 -20.46 -6.39 2.36
N VAL A 27 -20.04 -7.01 1.24
CA VAL A 27 -19.79 -6.31 -0.04
C VAL A 27 -20.24 -7.08 -1.30
N ASN A 28 -21.12 -8.04 -1.14
CA ASN A 28 -21.75 -8.78 -2.25
C ASN A 28 -20.74 -9.44 -3.23
N VAL A 29 -19.68 -10.10 -2.69
CA VAL A 29 -18.73 -10.82 -3.56
C VAL A 29 -19.39 -11.99 -4.27
N THR A 30 -18.95 -12.32 -5.50
CA THR A 30 -19.45 -13.44 -6.30
C THR A 30 -18.89 -14.78 -5.80
N SER A 31 -19.20 -15.14 -4.54
CA SER A 31 -18.91 -16.47 -4.00
C SER A 31 -19.64 -17.57 -4.77
N ARG A 32 -19.26 -18.84 -4.55
CA ARG A 32 -19.95 -19.98 -5.17
C ARG A 32 -21.45 -19.94 -4.90
N ALA A 33 -21.87 -19.71 -3.64
CA ALA A 33 -23.28 -19.63 -3.28
C ALA A 33 -24.04 -18.51 -4.03
N VAL A 34 -23.39 -17.35 -4.23
CA VAL A 34 -23.96 -16.26 -5.04
C VAL A 34 -24.10 -16.68 -6.51
N ARG A 35 -23.10 -17.37 -7.07
CA ARG A 35 -23.16 -17.84 -8.45
C ARG A 35 -24.28 -18.90 -8.65
N GLU A 36 -24.40 -19.85 -7.73
CA GLU A 36 -25.50 -20.84 -7.71
C GLU A 36 -26.87 -20.14 -7.59
N GLY A 37 -26.99 -19.18 -6.67
CA GLY A 37 -28.22 -18.41 -6.47
C GLY A 37 -28.60 -17.55 -7.70
N LEU A 38 -27.63 -16.95 -8.38
CA LEU A 38 -27.88 -16.21 -9.62
C LEU A 38 -28.42 -17.10 -10.74
N MET A 39 -27.85 -18.30 -10.91
CA MET A 39 -28.37 -19.27 -11.88
C MET A 39 -29.83 -19.65 -11.57
N ALA A 40 -30.10 -20.02 -10.33
CA ALA A 40 -31.45 -20.38 -9.90
C ALA A 40 -32.47 -19.23 -10.06
N ALA A 41 -32.07 -18.00 -9.73
CA ALA A 41 -32.91 -16.81 -9.90
C ALA A 41 -33.23 -16.52 -11.36
N LEU A 42 -32.25 -16.66 -12.28
CA LEU A 42 -32.47 -16.51 -13.71
C LEU A 42 -33.38 -17.61 -14.25
N GLU A 43 -33.22 -18.86 -13.83
CA GLU A 43 -34.12 -19.98 -14.20
C GLU A 43 -35.55 -19.73 -13.69
N GLY A 44 -35.71 -19.27 -12.44
CA GLY A 44 -36.99 -18.90 -11.88
C GLY A 44 -37.68 -17.76 -12.64
N ALA A 45 -36.93 -16.71 -13.00
CA ALA A 45 -37.45 -15.60 -13.80
C ALA A 45 -37.90 -16.06 -15.20
N GLN A 46 -37.13 -16.95 -15.82
CA GLN A 46 -37.49 -17.51 -17.12
C GLN A 46 -38.75 -18.38 -17.04
N ALA A 47 -38.84 -19.24 -16.02
CA ALA A 47 -40.02 -20.09 -15.79
C ALA A 47 -41.30 -19.28 -15.54
N ALA A 48 -41.18 -18.12 -14.91
CA ALA A 48 -42.28 -17.20 -14.64
C ALA A 48 -42.69 -16.37 -15.89
N GLY A 49 -41.92 -16.44 -16.97
CA GLY A 49 -42.26 -15.74 -18.23
C GLY A 49 -42.23 -14.21 -18.13
N VAL A 50 -41.28 -13.67 -17.29
CA VAL A 50 -41.16 -12.22 -17.11
C VAL A 50 -40.74 -11.51 -18.39
N GLY A 51 -41.15 -10.25 -18.54
CA GLY A 51 -40.74 -9.40 -19.68
C GLY A 51 -39.39 -8.70 -19.46
N ARG A 52 -38.87 -8.70 -18.24
CA ARG A 52 -37.60 -8.02 -17.87
C ARG A 52 -37.02 -8.60 -16.58
N VAL A 53 -35.70 -8.56 -16.46
CA VAL A 53 -34.98 -8.83 -15.23
C VAL A 53 -34.22 -7.58 -14.82
N VAL A 54 -34.31 -7.18 -13.56
CA VAL A 54 -33.47 -6.13 -12.92
C VAL A 54 -32.53 -6.81 -11.95
N LEU A 55 -31.22 -6.64 -12.15
CA LEU A 55 -30.17 -7.18 -11.28
C LEU A 55 -29.61 -6.06 -10.40
N THR A 56 -29.58 -6.25 -9.08
CA THR A 56 -29.05 -5.27 -8.13
C THR A 56 -28.35 -5.94 -6.94
N GLY A 57 -27.68 -5.15 -6.09
CA GLY A 57 -27.11 -5.59 -4.81
C GLY A 57 -27.88 -5.03 -3.62
N ALA A 58 -27.92 -5.76 -2.52
CA ALA A 58 -28.42 -5.25 -1.26
C ALA A 58 -27.45 -4.25 -0.62
N GLY A 59 -27.97 -3.34 0.19
CA GLY A 59 -27.16 -2.36 0.91
C GLY A 59 -26.53 -1.29 0.02
N ARG A 60 -25.24 -1.01 0.21
CA ARG A 60 -24.52 0.09 -0.44
C ARG A 60 -23.57 -0.36 -1.57
N THR A 61 -23.60 -1.62 -1.94
CA THR A 61 -22.69 -2.21 -2.92
C THR A 61 -23.48 -3.04 -3.91
N PHE A 62 -23.22 -2.82 -5.20
CA PHE A 62 -23.74 -3.73 -6.22
C PHE A 62 -23.04 -5.09 -6.08
N VAL A 63 -21.78 -5.18 -6.52
CA VAL A 63 -20.91 -6.36 -6.35
C VAL A 63 -19.46 -5.88 -6.33
N ALA A 64 -18.71 -6.17 -5.25
CA ALA A 64 -17.33 -5.71 -5.11
C ALA A 64 -16.27 -6.65 -5.71
N GLY A 65 -16.67 -7.57 -6.57
CA GLY A 65 -15.76 -8.48 -7.26
C GLY A 65 -15.92 -9.95 -6.84
N ALA A 66 -14.97 -10.77 -7.28
CA ALA A 66 -14.90 -12.18 -6.90
C ALA A 66 -14.48 -12.36 -5.43
N ASP A 67 -14.85 -13.48 -4.82
CA ASP A 67 -14.36 -13.82 -3.50
C ASP A 67 -12.87 -14.22 -3.60
N ALA A 68 -11.99 -13.32 -3.15
CA ALA A 68 -10.57 -13.55 -3.20
C ALA A 68 -10.10 -14.74 -2.34
N LYS A 69 -10.91 -15.20 -1.38
CA LYS A 69 -10.64 -16.42 -0.61
C LYS A 69 -10.72 -17.68 -1.47
N GLU A 70 -11.57 -17.66 -2.51
CA GLU A 70 -11.69 -18.77 -3.44
C GLU A 70 -10.51 -18.88 -4.43
N PHE A 71 -9.63 -17.89 -4.51
CA PHE A 71 -8.49 -17.94 -5.42
C PHE A 71 -7.48 -19.02 -5.05
N SER A 72 -7.37 -19.39 -3.78
CA SER A 72 -6.47 -20.45 -3.30
C SER A 72 -7.05 -21.85 -3.42
N ALA A 73 -8.36 -21.96 -3.71
CA ALA A 73 -9.06 -23.24 -3.85
C ALA A 73 -9.21 -23.65 -5.33
N PRO A 74 -9.36 -24.96 -5.63
CA PRO A 74 -9.75 -25.40 -6.96
C PRO A 74 -11.08 -24.76 -7.41
N PRO A 75 -11.18 -24.32 -8.68
CA PRO A 75 -12.39 -23.70 -9.19
C PRO A 75 -13.60 -24.65 -9.07
N GLN A 76 -14.72 -24.13 -8.58
CA GLN A 76 -15.98 -24.87 -8.42
C GLN A 76 -17.06 -24.28 -9.33
N PRO A 77 -17.81 -25.09 -10.10
CA PRO A 77 -18.94 -24.62 -10.90
C PRO A 77 -20.12 -24.21 -10.00
N PRO A 78 -21.04 -23.35 -10.53
CA PRO A 78 -20.90 -22.62 -11.77
C PRO A 78 -19.81 -21.57 -11.68
N HIS A 79 -19.09 -21.34 -12.80
CA HIS A 79 -18.08 -20.30 -12.86
C HIS A 79 -18.70 -18.95 -13.23
N LEU A 80 -18.03 -17.85 -12.90
CA LEU A 80 -18.52 -16.51 -13.23
C LEU A 80 -18.75 -16.32 -14.74
N PRO A 81 -17.88 -16.81 -15.66
CA PRO A 81 -18.18 -16.79 -17.10
C PRO A 81 -19.51 -17.43 -17.48
N ASP A 82 -19.93 -18.49 -16.78
CA ASP A 82 -21.20 -19.19 -17.07
C ASP A 82 -22.39 -18.26 -16.75
N ILE A 83 -22.34 -17.54 -15.63
CA ILE A 83 -23.36 -16.57 -15.24
C ILE A 83 -23.40 -15.40 -16.21
N VAL A 84 -22.22 -14.85 -16.57
CA VAL A 84 -22.09 -13.74 -17.52
C VAL A 84 -22.69 -14.13 -18.89
N SER A 85 -22.38 -15.32 -19.40
CA SER A 85 -22.95 -15.85 -20.65
C SER A 85 -24.47 -16.04 -20.53
N ARG A 86 -24.93 -16.54 -19.38
CA ARG A 86 -26.39 -16.74 -19.16
C ARG A 86 -27.14 -15.42 -19.12
N ILE A 87 -26.56 -14.36 -18.51
CA ILE A 87 -27.17 -13.01 -18.52
C ILE A 87 -27.21 -12.46 -19.94
N GLU A 88 -26.14 -12.57 -20.70
CA GLU A 88 -26.01 -11.99 -22.04
C GLU A 88 -26.96 -12.67 -23.06
N THR A 89 -27.20 -13.97 -22.89
CA THR A 89 -28.08 -14.76 -23.74
C THR A 89 -29.49 -14.94 -23.19
N PHE A 90 -29.85 -14.19 -22.13
CA PHE A 90 -31.17 -14.32 -21.53
C PHE A 90 -32.28 -13.87 -22.50
N PRO A 91 -33.43 -14.60 -22.60
CA PRO A 91 -34.42 -14.35 -23.62
C PRO A 91 -35.11 -12.98 -23.53
N VAL A 92 -35.05 -12.33 -22.37
CA VAL A 92 -35.54 -10.97 -22.17
C VAL A 92 -34.44 -10.09 -21.60
N PRO A 93 -34.53 -8.75 -21.74
CA PRO A 93 -33.48 -7.85 -21.27
C PRO A 93 -33.20 -7.99 -19.76
N VAL A 94 -31.92 -8.17 -19.40
CA VAL A 94 -31.41 -8.03 -18.03
C VAL A 94 -30.80 -6.63 -17.89
N VAL A 95 -31.23 -5.86 -16.91
CA VAL A 95 -30.77 -4.49 -16.65
C VAL A 95 -30.02 -4.46 -15.33
N ALA A 96 -28.78 -3.98 -15.33
CA ALA A 96 -28.02 -3.77 -14.11
C ALA A 96 -28.44 -2.46 -13.45
N ALA A 97 -28.94 -2.53 -12.21
CA ALA A 97 -29.23 -1.40 -11.33
C ALA A 97 -28.08 -1.27 -10.31
N ILE A 98 -27.07 -0.48 -10.66
CA ILE A 98 -25.81 -0.35 -9.92
C ILE A 98 -26.02 0.63 -8.77
N ASN A 99 -26.34 0.12 -7.59
CA ASN A 99 -26.64 0.90 -6.38
C ASN A 99 -25.41 1.36 -5.58
N GLY A 100 -24.20 1.01 -6.04
CA GLY A 100 -22.94 1.33 -5.36
C GLY A 100 -21.73 0.82 -6.14
N ALA A 101 -20.75 0.23 -5.46
CA ALA A 101 -19.56 -0.28 -6.14
C ALA A 101 -19.88 -1.52 -7.02
N ALA A 102 -19.48 -1.45 -8.31
CA ALA A 102 -19.46 -2.56 -9.25
C ALA A 102 -18.02 -2.76 -9.73
N LEU A 103 -17.29 -3.67 -9.08
CA LEU A 103 -15.86 -3.85 -9.30
C LEU A 103 -15.54 -5.27 -9.75
N GLY A 104 -14.55 -5.41 -10.62
CA GLY A 104 -14.10 -6.71 -11.11
C GLY A 104 -15.25 -7.54 -11.66
N GLY A 105 -15.40 -8.77 -11.18
CA GLY A 105 -16.51 -9.64 -11.57
C GLY A 105 -17.91 -9.01 -11.46
N GLY A 106 -18.08 -8.01 -10.58
CA GLY A 106 -19.32 -7.25 -10.48
C GLY A 106 -19.57 -6.35 -11.69
N LEU A 107 -18.51 -5.72 -12.20
CA LEU A 107 -18.62 -4.98 -13.46
C LEU A 107 -18.77 -5.93 -14.65
N GLU A 108 -18.14 -7.12 -14.63
CA GLU A 108 -18.30 -8.12 -15.69
C GLU A 108 -19.76 -8.62 -15.78
N LEU A 109 -20.45 -8.81 -14.64
CA LEU A 109 -21.90 -9.08 -14.62
C LEU A 109 -22.70 -7.93 -15.26
N ALA A 110 -22.36 -6.67 -14.89
CA ALA A 110 -23.04 -5.50 -15.44
C ALA A 110 -22.77 -5.32 -16.96
N LEU A 111 -21.57 -5.65 -17.44
CA LEU A 111 -21.22 -5.60 -18.86
C LEU A 111 -22.01 -6.61 -19.71
N ALA A 112 -22.43 -7.75 -19.14
CA ALA A 112 -23.29 -8.70 -19.79
C ALA A 112 -24.76 -8.27 -19.87
N CYS A 113 -25.15 -7.33 -18.98
CA CYS A 113 -26.50 -6.79 -19.00
C CYS A 113 -26.72 -5.89 -20.21
N ALA A 114 -27.95 -5.88 -20.66
CA ALA A 114 -28.35 -5.12 -21.80
C ALA A 114 -28.28 -3.59 -21.55
N ALA A 115 -28.48 -3.11 -20.29
CA ALA A 115 -28.22 -1.74 -19.89
C ALA A 115 -27.70 -1.68 -18.43
N ARG A 116 -27.09 -0.55 -18.09
CA ARG A 116 -26.47 -0.25 -16.81
C ARG A 116 -26.96 1.11 -16.31
N ILE A 117 -27.76 1.11 -15.26
CA ILE A 117 -28.24 2.32 -14.61
C ILE A 117 -27.56 2.43 -13.26
N ALA A 118 -26.88 3.53 -12.99
CA ALA A 118 -26.08 3.68 -11.79
C ALA A 118 -26.61 4.76 -10.85
N ALA A 119 -26.45 4.53 -9.55
CA ALA A 119 -26.61 5.57 -8.55
C ALA A 119 -25.54 6.66 -8.71
N LEU A 120 -25.85 7.92 -8.32
CA LEU A 120 -24.93 9.06 -8.45
C LEU A 120 -23.59 8.85 -7.73
N ASN A 121 -23.60 8.09 -6.65
CA ASN A 121 -22.42 7.76 -5.85
C ASN A 121 -21.77 6.41 -6.21
N ALA A 122 -22.23 5.76 -7.28
CA ALA A 122 -21.68 4.49 -7.70
C ALA A 122 -20.24 4.62 -8.23
N THR A 123 -19.47 3.54 -8.10
CA THR A 123 -18.13 3.43 -8.66
C THR A 123 -17.99 2.15 -9.45
N VAL A 124 -17.28 2.21 -10.57
CA VAL A 124 -17.10 1.07 -11.47
C VAL A 124 -15.63 0.91 -11.88
N GLY A 125 -15.20 -0.33 -12.11
CA GLY A 125 -13.82 -0.59 -12.55
C GLY A 125 -13.49 -2.09 -12.62
N LEU A 126 -12.37 -2.39 -13.30
CA LEU A 126 -11.78 -3.73 -13.39
C LEU A 126 -10.36 -3.70 -12.78
N PRO A 127 -10.23 -3.74 -11.43
CA PRO A 127 -8.98 -3.56 -10.75
C PRO A 127 -8.13 -4.84 -10.60
N GLU A 128 -8.45 -5.91 -11.30
CA GLU A 128 -7.87 -7.25 -11.16
C GLU A 128 -6.34 -7.26 -11.29
N VAL A 129 -5.78 -6.39 -12.13
CA VAL A 129 -4.32 -6.28 -12.31
C VAL A 129 -3.60 -5.89 -11.01
N THR A 130 -4.29 -5.21 -10.09
CA THR A 130 -3.73 -4.87 -8.76
C THR A 130 -3.59 -6.09 -7.85
N LEU A 131 -4.26 -7.19 -8.19
CA LEU A 131 -4.18 -8.50 -7.54
C LEU A 131 -3.32 -9.51 -8.33
N GLY A 132 -2.66 -9.04 -9.40
CA GLY A 132 -1.80 -9.85 -10.25
C GLY A 132 -2.53 -10.78 -11.22
N VAL A 133 -3.80 -10.55 -11.48
CA VAL A 133 -4.60 -11.27 -12.48
C VAL A 133 -5.25 -10.29 -13.47
N VAL A 134 -5.80 -10.81 -14.56
CA VAL A 134 -6.63 -10.03 -15.48
C VAL A 134 -8.11 -10.28 -15.17
N PRO A 135 -9.07 -9.47 -15.67
CA PRO A 135 -10.48 -9.86 -15.72
C PRO A 135 -10.63 -11.25 -16.33
N GLY A 136 -11.49 -12.10 -15.80
CA GLY A 136 -11.57 -13.51 -16.22
C GLY A 136 -12.95 -13.99 -16.60
N ALA A 137 -13.92 -13.08 -16.77
CA ALA A 137 -15.27 -13.36 -17.19
C ALA A 137 -15.73 -12.46 -18.38
N GLY A 138 -14.76 -12.00 -19.16
CA GLY A 138 -15.00 -11.26 -20.40
C GLY A 138 -14.77 -9.75 -20.30
N GLY A 139 -14.20 -9.26 -19.21
CA GLY A 139 -13.94 -7.84 -18.99
C GLY A 139 -13.02 -7.23 -20.03
N THR A 140 -11.92 -7.91 -20.41
CA THR A 140 -10.97 -7.45 -21.43
C THR A 140 -11.54 -7.49 -22.84
N GLN A 141 -12.63 -8.20 -23.03
CA GLN A 141 -13.27 -8.37 -24.34
C GLN A 141 -14.52 -7.48 -24.49
N ARG A 142 -15.36 -7.36 -23.46
CA ARG A 142 -16.59 -6.58 -23.50
C ARG A 142 -16.37 -5.09 -23.30
N LEU A 143 -15.51 -4.72 -22.33
CA LEU A 143 -15.30 -3.31 -22.03
C LEU A 143 -14.76 -2.51 -23.24
N PRO A 144 -13.71 -2.98 -23.99
CA PRO A 144 -13.23 -2.25 -25.16
C PRO A 144 -14.28 -2.10 -26.27
N ARG A 145 -15.16 -3.09 -26.43
CA ARG A 145 -16.26 -3.04 -27.40
C ARG A 145 -17.31 -1.98 -27.03
N LEU A 146 -17.46 -1.70 -25.73
CA LEU A 146 -18.45 -0.74 -25.23
C LEU A 146 -17.93 0.69 -25.21
N ILE A 147 -16.71 0.92 -24.68
CA ILE A 147 -16.18 2.27 -24.41
C ILE A 147 -14.97 2.66 -25.26
N GLY A 148 -14.58 1.81 -26.20
CA GLY A 148 -13.41 2.03 -27.07
C GLY A 148 -12.08 1.63 -26.42
N LEU A 149 -11.05 1.57 -27.28
CA LEU A 149 -9.73 1.03 -26.95
C LEU A 149 -9.02 1.83 -25.86
N GLU A 150 -8.94 3.15 -26.02
CA GLU A 150 -8.14 4.03 -25.13
C GLU A 150 -8.70 4.04 -23.71
N ASN A 151 -10.03 4.13 -23.55
CA ASN A 151 -10.67 4.09 -22.24
C ASN A 151 -10.48 2.72 -21.57
N ALA A 152 -10.60 1.63 -22.33
CA ALA A 152 -10.41 0.29 -21.80
C ALA A 152 -8.96 0.03 -21.38
N LEU A 153 -7.97 0.45 -22.18
CA LEU A 153 -6.55 0.39 -21.82
C LEU A 153 -6.30 1.11 -20.50
N SER A 154 -6.81 2.33 -20.34
CA SER A 154 -6.63 3.11 -19.10
C SER A 154 -7.29 2.44 -17.89
N LEU A 155 -8.54 1.96 -18.02
CA LEU A 155 -9.27 1.39 -16.88
C LEU A 155 -8.70 0.03 -16.45
N ILE A 156 -8.43 -0.87 -17.40
CA ILE A 156 -8.04 -2.25 -17.06
C ILE A 156 -6.55 -2.33 -16.72
N SER A 157 -5.66 -1.81 -17.58
CA SER A 157 -4.21 -2.00 -17.39
C SER A 157 -3.65 -1.25 -16.18
N GLU A 158 -4.34 -0.20 -15.72
CA GLU A 158 -3.99 0.54 -14.52
C GLU A 158 -4.83 0.12 -13.28
N GLY A 159 -5.86 -0.71 -13.47
CA GLY A 159 -6.78 -1.10 -12.41
C GLY A 159 -7.58 0.08 -11.84
N LYS A 160 -7.94 1.04 -12.68
CA LYS A 160 -8.66 2.25 -12.26
C LYS A 160 -10.10 1.96 -11.86
N VAL A 161 -10.57 2.70 -10.87
CA VAL A 161 -11.97 2.78 -10.48
C VAL A 161 -12.42 4.22 -10.71
N ILE A 162 -13.54 4.39 -11.43
CA ILE A 162 -14.10 5.70 -11.76
C ILE A 162 -15.49 5.88 -11.15
N GLY A 163 -15.90 7.13 -10.94
CA GLY A 163 -17.23 7.47 -10.46
C GLY A 163 -18.31 7.40 -11.55
N ALA A 164 -19.55 7.37 -11.13
CA ALA A 164 -20.72 7.21 -12.01
C ALA A 164 -20.79 8.27 -13.12
N ALA A 165 -20.52 9.55 -12.82
CA ALA A 165 -20.55 10.63 -13.80
C ALA A 165 -19.50 10.47 -14.92
N GLU A 166 -18.29 10.01 -14.58
CA GLU A 166 -17.25 9.71 -15.56
C GLU A 166 -17.61 8.46 -16.38
N ALA A 167 -18.19 7.45 -15.72
CA ALA A 167 -18.64 6.24 -16.37
C ALA A 167 -19.77 6.50 -17.40
N GLU A 168 -20.72 7.39 -17.10
CA GLU A 168 -21.74 7.84 -18.05
C GLU A 168 -21.12 8.59 -19.23
N LYS A 169 -20.20 9.52 -18.94
CA LYS A 169 -19.52 10.32 -19.97
C LYS A 169 -18.80 9.48 -21.02
N ILE A 170 -18.19 8.36 -20.61
CA ILE A 170 -17.48 7.45 -21.53
C ILE A 170 -18.36 6.34 -22.10
N GLY A 171 -19.67 6.32 -21.78
CA GLY A 171 -20.63 5.33 -22.27
C GLY A 171 -20.57 3.97 -21.58
N LEU A 172 -19.91 3.85 -20.44
CA LEU A 172 -19.89 2.63 -19.63
C LEU A 172 -21.22 2.43 -18.88
N VAL A 173 -21.84 3.51 -18.44
CA VAL A 173 -23.15 3.56 -17.80
C VAL A 173 -24.11 4.30 -18.73
N ASP A 174 -25.32 3.77 -18.87
CA ASP A 174 -26.33 4.27 -19.81
C ASP A 174 -27.18 5.43 -19.23
N ALA A 175 -27.36 5.47 -17.90
CA ALA A 175 -28.06 6.55 -17.20
C ALA A 175 -27.70 6.59 -15.71
N LEU A 176 -27.84 7.77 -15.10
CA LEU A 176 -27.74 7.99 -13.66
C LEU A 176 -29.11 8.21 -13.03
N ALA A 177 -29.33 7.68 -11.83
CA ALA A 177 -30.55 7.86 -11.08
C ALA A 177 -30.31 7.80 -9.57
N ASP A 178 -31.14 8.55 -8.79
CA ASP A 178 -31.11 8.44 -7.33
C ASP A 178 -31.54 7.05 -6.85
N ASN A 179 -32.52 6.46 -7.52
CA ASN A 179 -32.95 5.08 -7.33
C ASN A 179 -32.77 4.27 -8.62
N PRO A 180 -31.62 3.58 -8.78
CA PRO A 180 -31.33 2.85 -10.01
C PRO A 180 -32.27 1.66 -10.25
N VAL A 181 -32.84 1.04 -9.19
CA VAL A 181 -33.79 -0.06 -9.33
C VAL A 181 -35.10 0.41 -9.96
N GLU A 182 -35.67 1.51 -9.46
CA GLU A 182 -36.90 2.08 -10.04
C GLU A 182 -36.69 2.61 -11.45
N ALA A 183 -35.52 3.19 -11.71
CA ALA A 183 -35.17 3.64 -13.04
C ALA A 183 -35.02 2.44 -14.00
N ALA A 184 -34.41 1.33 -13.57
CA ALA A 184 -34.25 0.11 -14.36
C ALA A 184 -35.59 -0.56 -14.67
N ARG A 185 -36.55 -0.54 -13.76
CA ARG A 185 -37.89 -1.05 -13.97
C ARG A 185 -38.63 -0.30 -15.11
N ARG A 186 -38.40 1.01 -15.22
CA ARG A 186 -39.10 1.91 -16.17
C ARG A 186 -38.26 2.24 -17.40
N TYR A 187 -37.02 1.80 -17.48
CA TYR A 187 -36.11 2.16 -18.57
C TYR A 187 -36.69 1.75 -19.91
N SER A 188 -36.97 2.71 -20.78
CA SER A 188 -37.46 2.46 -22.11
C SER A 188 -36.32 2.02 -22.99
N TRP A 189 -36.42 0.83 -23.48
CA TRP A 189 -35.41 0.11 -24.22
C TRP A 189 -35.37 0.55 -25.68
N LEU A 190 -34.24 1.02 -26.16
CA LEU A 190 -33.88 0.95 -27.55
C LEU A 190 -33.20 -0.40 -27.77
N GLU A 191 -33.63 -1.17 -28.76
CA GLU A 191 -33.00 -2.43 -29.14
C GLU A 191 -31.50 -2.19 -29.40
N ARG A 192 -30.70 -2.49 -28.42
CA ARG A 192 -29.22 -2.49 -28.53
C ARG A 192 -28.75 -3.93 -28.59
N PRO A 193 -27.75 -4.24 -29.43
CA PRO A 193 -27.13 -5.54 -29.37
C PRO A 193 -26.46 -5.73 -27.97
N ALA A 194 -26.43 -6.97 -27.49
CA ALA A 194 -25.66 -7.33 -26.31
C ALA A 194 -24.21 -6.82 -26.46
N THR A 195 -23.59 -6.46 -25.35
CA THR A 195 -22.22 -5.85 -25.36
C THR A 195 -21.22 -6.74 -26.10
N GLY A 196 -21.35 -8.07 -25.96
CA GLY A 196 -20.51 -9.04 -26.67
C GLY A 196 -20.76 -9.13 -28.18
N ALA A 197 -21.93 -8.69 -28.65
CA ALA A 197 -22.26 -8.65 -30.08
C ALA A 197 -21.78 -7.36 -30.78
N LEU A 198 -21.28 -6.39 -30.02
CA LEU A 198 -20.67 -5.18 -30.58
C LEU A 198 -19.35 -5.54 -31.30
N ARG A 199 -19.04 -4.75 -32.33
CA ARG A 199 -17.77 -4.91 -33.05
C ARG A 199 -16.60 -4.60 -32.13
N GLY A 200 -15.45 -5.27 -32.33
CA GLY A 200 -14.19 -4.93 -31.69
C GLY A 200 -13.81 -3.47 -31.98
N PRO A 201 -13.11 -2.82 -31.06
CA PRO A 201 -12.65 -1.45 -31.25
C PRO A 201 -11.66 -1.36 -32.40
N VAL A 202 -11.51 -0.14 -32.96
CA VAL A 202 -10.50 0.09 -34.00
C VAL A 202 -9.11 0.00 -33.38
N LEU A 203 -8.23 -0.77 -34.01
CA LEU A 203 -6.84 -0.92 -33.56
C LEU A 203 -6.11 0.43 -33.64
N ASN A 204 -5.46 0.83 -32.53
CA ASN A 204 -4.64 2.02 -32.42
C ASN A 204 -3.30 1.65 -31.78
N ASN A 205 -2.30 1.35 -32.60
CA ASN A 205 -0.97 0.94 -32.13
C ASN A 205 -0.29 2.02 -31.26
N ALA A 206 -0.52 3.30 -31.54
CA ALA A 206 0.06 4.38 -30.75
C ALA A 206 -0.50 4.42 -29.33
N ALA A 207 -1.80 4.18 -29.16
CA ALA A 207 -2.43 4.09 -27.83
C ALA A 207 -1.93 2.86 -27.05
N ILE A 208 -1.77 1.72 -27.70
CA ILE A 208 -1.24 0.49 -27.10
C ILE A 208 0.20 0.71 -26.61
N GLU A 209 1.07 1.26 -27.46
CA GLU A 209 2.44 1.57 -27.07
C GLU A 209 2.54 2.58 -25.93
N ALA A 210 1.69 3.61 -25.92
CA ALA A 210 1.60 4.55 -24.81
C ALA A 210 1.20 3.86 -23.51
N ALA A 211 0.19 2.97 -23.55
CA ALA A 211 -0.24 2.18 -22.40
C ALA A 211 0.88 1.26 -21.88
N ARG A 212 1.61 0.56 -22.79
CA ARG A 212 2.77 -0.28 -22.40
C ARG A 212 3.86 0.53 -21.70
N LYS A 213 4.21 1.71 -22.23
CA LYS A 213 5.19 2.62 -21.61
C LYS A 213 4.73 3.11 -20.24
N GLN A 214 3.44 3.44 -20.11
CA GLN A 214 2.88 3.90 -18.85
C GLN A 214 2.87 2.79 -17.79
N VAL A 215 2.48 1.57 -18.16
CA VAL A 215 2.50 0.40 -17.28
C VAL A 215 3.92 0.05 -16.88
N ALA A 216 4.89 0.04 -17.80
CA ALA A 216 6.30 -0.20 -17.49
C ALA A 216 6.86 0.79 -16.46
N LYS A 217 6.37 2.04 -16.47
CA LYS A 217 6.76 3.07 -15.48
C LYS A 217 6.04 2.92 -14.14
N ARG A 218 4.73 2.60 -14.14
CA ARG A 218 3.90 2.58 -12.92
C ARG A 218 3.95 1.25 -12.17
N SER A 219 4.05 0.17 -12.92
CA SER A 219 4.00 -1.21 -12.41
C SER A 219 5.17 -2.03 -12.97
N PRO A 220 6.42 -1.58 -12.71
CA PRO A 220 7.59 -2.26 -13.23
C PRO A 220 7.61 -3.72 -12.77
N ASN A 221 7.99 -4.61 -13.67
CA ASN A 221 8.09 -6.06 -13.42
C ASN A 221 6.76 -6.77 -13.08
N GLN A 222 5.61 -6.12 -13.17
CA GLN A 222 4.32 -6.78 -13.02
C GLN A 222 3.82 -7.35 -14.35
N ILE A 223 3.36 -8.60 -14.32
CA ILE A 223 2.96 -9.35 -15.51
C ILE A 223 1.52 -9.03 -15.92
N ALA A 224 0.60 -9.01 -14.96
CA ALA A 224 -0.83 -8.87 -15.23
C ALA A 224 -1.22 -7.60 -16.03
N PRO A 225 -0.66 -6.41 -15.75
CA PRO A 225 -0.97 -5.23 -16.54
C PRO A 225 -0.56 -5.33 -18.02
N GLN A 226 0.58 -5.98 -18.33
CA GLN A 226 1.02 -6.19 -19.71
C GLN A 226 0.14 -7.20 -20.42
N LYS A 227 -0.19 -8.31 -19.76
CA LYS A 227 -1.13 -9.31 -20.28
C LYS A 227 -2.53 -8.74 -20.51
N ALA A 228 -2.99 -7.82 -19.66
CA ALA A 228 -4.24 -7.11 -19.88
C ALA A 228 -4.22 -6.28 -21.18
N ILE A 229 -3.12 -5.58 -21.47
CA ILE A 229 -2.94 -4.85 -22.73
C ILE A 229 -2.97 -5.81 -23.91
N ASP A 230 -2.29 -6.97 -23.84
CA ASP A 230 -2.30 -7.98 -24.91
C ASP A 230 -3.71 -8.48 -25.22
N LEU A 231 -4.52 -8.73 -24.17
CA LEU A 231 -5.91 -9.18 -24.32
C LEU A 231 -6.85 -8.09 -24.88
N ILE A 232 -6.63 -6.83 -24.49
CA ILE A 232 -7.37 -5.68 -25.02
C ILE A 232 -7.02 -5.46 -26.50
N GLU A 233 -5.74 -5.56 -26.86
CA GLU A 233 -5.29 -5.52 -28.26
C GLU A 233 -5.94 -6.63 -29.09
N ALA A 234 -5.97 -7.86 -28.56
CA ALA A 234 -6.62 -9.00 -29.21
C ALA A 234 -8.12 -8.76 -29.46
N SER A 235 -8.81 -8.00 -28.60
CA SER A 235 -10.23 -7.65 -28.79
C SER A 235 -10.52 -6.83 -30.04
N CYS A 236 -9.50 -6.20 -30.63
CA CYS A 236 -9.64 -5.44 -31.88
C CYS A 236 -9.82 -6.35 -33.12
N THR A 237 -9.32 -7.58 -33.05
CA THR A 237 -9.24 -8.47 -34.22
C THR A 237 -9.94 -9.81 -34.01
N LEU A 238 -10.01 -10.32 -32.80
CA LEU A 238 -10.63 -11.61 -32.51
C LEU A 238 -12.16 -11.52 -32.43
N LEU A 239 -12.81 -12.63 -32.78
CA LEU A 239 -14.20 -12.84 -32.42
C LEU A 239 -14.33 -12.92 -30.89
N LEU A 240 -15.52 -12.59 -30.38
CA LEU A 240 -15.73 -12.56 -28.92
C LEU A 240 -15.32 -13.87 -28.23
N ASN A 241 -15.80 -15.01 -28.76
CA ASN A 241 -15.55 -16.31 -28.12
C ASN A 241 -14.08 -16.68 -28.08
N ASP A 242 -13.33 -16.44 -29.17
CA ASP A 242 -11.88 -16.68 -29.20
C ASP A 242 -11.15 -15.79 -28.19
N GLY A 243 -11.57 -14.52 -28.05
CA GLY A 243 -11.04 -13.59 -27.08
C GLY A 243 -11.37 -13.99 -25.63
N LEU A 244 -12.56 -14.51 -25.36
CA LEU A 244 -12.97 -15.02 -24.05
C LEU A 244 -12.17 -16.26 -23.64
N GLU A 245 -11.92 -17.18 -24.56
CA GLU A 245 -11.07 -18.36 -24.32
C GLU A 245 -9.64 -17.94 -23.99
N GLN A 246 -9.08 -17.00 -24.76
CA GLN A 246 -7.74 -16.47 -24.49
C GLN A 246 -7.67 -15.74 -23.14
N GLU A 247 -8.64 -14.88 -22.81
CA GLU A 247 -8.73 -14.21 -21.52
C GLU A 247 -8.77 -15.23 -20.38
N ARG A 248 -9.60 -16.25 -20.50
CA ARG A 248 -9.74 -17.30 -19.49
C ARG A 248 -8.46 -18.07 -19.25
N ALA A 249 -7.74 -18.42 -20.30
CA ALA A 249 -6.46 -19.12 -20.22
C ALA A 249 -5.41 -18.26 -19.48
N VAL A 250 -5.28 -16.98 -19.84
CA VAL A 250 -4.37 -16.03 -19.20
C VAL A 250 -4.76 -15.78 -17.73
N PHE A 251 -6.06 -15.66 -17.43
CA PHE A 251 -6.53 -15.53 -16.05
C PHE A 251 -6.12 -16.72 -15.18
N LEU A 252 -6.30 -17.95 -15.67
CA LEU A 252 -5.95 -19.17 -14.92
C LEU A 252 -4.44 -19.32 -14.73
N GLU A 253 -3.64 -18.99 -15.74
CA GLU A 253 -2.18 -18.94 -15.64
C GLU A 253 -1.74 -17.97 -14.55
N LEU A 254 -2.21 -16.72 -14.61
CA LEU A 254 -1.84 -15.68 -13.66
C LEU A 254 -2.34 -15.97 -12.25
N LYS A 255 -3.54 -16.53 -12.09
CA LYS A 255 -4.13 -16.89 -10.79
C LYS A 255 -3.21 -17.78 -9.96
N SER A 256 -2.49 -18.69 -10.60
CA SER A 256 -1.55 -19.63 -9.96
C SER A 256 -0.13 -19.07 -9.80
N SER A 257 0.15 -17.87 -10.29
CA SER A 257 1.48 -17.27 -10.25
C SER A 257 1.88 -16.79 -8.84
N ASP A 258 3.19 -16.80 -8.58
CA ASP A 258 3.76 -16.23 -7.35
C ASP A 258 3.44 -14.75 -7.20
N GLN A 259 3.40 -14.03 -8.32
CA GLN A 259 3.08 -12.60 -8.32
C GLN A 259 1.65 -12.32 -7.88
N ALA A 260 0.69 -13.11 -8.33
CA ALA A 260 -0.69 -13.00 -7.89
C ALA A 260 -0.85 -13.41 -6.42
N ALA A 261 -0.14 -14.44 -5.95
CA ALA A 261 -0.13 -14.82 -4.54
C ALA A 261 0.38 -13.67 -3.66
N ALA A 262 1.52 -13.07 -4.05
CA ALA A 262 2.13 -11.94 -3.36
C ALA A 262 1.23 -10.70 -3.31
N LEU A 263 0.63 -10.33 -4.44
CA LEU A 263 -0.26 -9.15 -4.50
C LEU A 263 -1.56 -9.35 -3.72
N ARG A 264 -2.11 -10.57 -3.70
CA ARG A 264 -3.25 -10.92 -2.83
C ARG A 264 -2.88 -10.87 -1.34
N HIS A 265 -1.70 -11.41 -0.96
CA HIS A 265 -1.18 -11.31 0.40
C HIS A 265 -1.16 -9.84 0.86
N VAL A 266 -0.52 -8.96 0.08
CA VAL A 266 -0.46 -7.53 0.39
C VAL A 266 -1.86 -6.90 0.48
N PHE A 267 -2.76 -7.23 -0.43
CA PHE A 267 -4.15 -6.73 -0.41
C PHE A 267 -4.87 -7.09 0.89
N PHE A 268 -4.77 -8.36 1.35
CA PHE A 268 -5.40 -8.76 2.60
C PHE A 268 -4.72 -8.15 3.82
N ALA A 269 -3.39 -8.06 3.83
CA ALA A 269 -2.63 -7.42 4.88
C ALA A 269 -3.02 -5.94 5.05
N GLU A 270 -3.14 -5.18 3.95
CA GLU A 270 -3.61 -3.78 3.95
C GLU A 270 -5.02 -3.65 4.54
N ARG A 271 -5.94 -4.52 4.10
CA ARG A 271 -7.32 -4.51 4.62
C ARG A 271 -7.37 -4.83 6.11
N ALA A 272 -6.55 -5.76 6.57
CA ALA A 272 -6.44 -6.10 7.99
C ALA A 272 -5.87 -4.92 8.80
N ALA A 273 -4.79 -4.29 8.32
CA ALA A 273 -4.18 -3.13 8.96
C ALA A 273 -5.18 -1.95 9.05
N MET A 274 -5.81 -1.59 7.94
CA MET A 274 -6.81 -0.52 7.89
C MET A 274 -8.10 -0.87 8.67
N GLY A 275 -8.37 -2.14 8.89
CA GLY A 275 -9.51 -2.62 9.67
C GLY A 275 -9.40 -2.30 11.16
N GLN A 276 -8.18 -2.22 11.70
CA GLN A 276 -7.91 -1.96 13.11
C GLN A 276 -8.45 -0.61 13.59
N GLY A 277 -8.49 0.40 12.74
CA GLY A 277 -9.01 1.73 13.06
C GLY A 277 -10.52 1.94 12.86
N LYS A 278 -11.28 0.90 12.49
CA LYS A 278 -12.72 1.04 12.20
C LYS A 278 -13.63 0.96 13.43
N THR A 279 -13.16 0.37 14.52
CA THR A 279 -13.91 0.19 15.75
C THR A 279 -13.23 0.88 16.92
N GLY A 280 -14.00 1.66 17.69
CA GLY A 280 -13.47 2.37 18.85
C GLY A 280 -12.76 3.68 18.50
N GLY A 281 -12.23 4.34 19.54
CA GLY A 281 -11.50 5.60 19.45
C GLY A 281 -12.38 6.83 19.26
N ALA A 282 -11.89 7.97 19.74
CA ALA A 282 -12.54 9.26 19.59
C ALA A 282 -12.25 9.88 18.22
N ASP A 283 -13.09 10.84 17.80
CA ASP A 283 -12.82 11.67 16.65
C ASP A 283 -11.88 12.81 17.05
N ILE A 284 -10.84 13.02 16.24
CA ILE A 284 -9.92 14.14 16.36
C ILE A 284 -10.42 15.27 15.46
N THR A 285 -10.64 16.46 16.04
CA THR A 285 -11.09 17.69 15.38
C THR A 285 -10.08 18.83 15.51
N SER A 286 -9.21 18.74 16.52
CA SER A 286 -8.17 19.73 16.84
C SER A 286 -6.84 19.07 17.16
N ALA A 287 -5.74 19.68 16.74
CA ALA A 287 -4.41 19.17 16.96
C ALA A 287 -3.40 20.29 17.27
N VAL A 288 -2.44 19.97 18.14
CA VAL A 288 -1.21 20.73 18.30
C VAL A 288 -0.07 19.96 17.61
N VAL A 289 0.74 20.66 16.81
CA VAL A 289 1.96 20.08 16.22
C VAL A 289 3.14 20.93 16.66
N VAL A 290 4.11 20.31 17.33
CA VAL A 290 5.33 20.97 17.83
C VAL A 290 6.46 20.72 16.86
N GLY A 291 7.04 21.83 16.33
CA GLY A 291 8.07 21.78 15.30
C GLY A 291 7.50 21.89 13.88
N GLY A 292 7.75 23.01 13.21
CA GLY A 292 7.30 23.29 11.84
C GLY A 292 8.35 22.99 10.76
N GLY A 293 9.31 22.11 11.05
CA GLY A 293 10.25 21.59 10.06
C GLY A 293 9.56 20.73 9.00
N THR A 294 10.34 20.05 8.15
CA THR A 294 9.81 19.23 7.04
C THR A 294 8.77 18.19 7.52
N MET A 295 9.04 17.49 8.63
CA MET A 295 8.12 16.46 9.14
C MET A 295 6.89 17.09 9.77
N GLY A 296 7.04 18.02 10.71
CA GLY A 296 5.90 18.62 11.39
C GLY A 296 4.99 19.42 10.46
N ALA A 297 5.55 20.17 9.50
CA ALA A 297 4.74 20.83 8.47
C ALA A 297 3.96 19.82 7.60
N GLY A 298 4.59 18.69 7.24
CA GLY A 298 3.93 17.61 6.49
C GLY A 298 2.81 16.93 7.27
N ILE A 299 3.00 16.69 8.58
CA ILE A 299 1.99 16.14 9.49
C ILE A 299 0.82 17.13 9.64
N ALA A 300 1.12 18.39 9.94
CA ALA A 300 0.15 19.46 10.09
C ALA A 300 -0.71 19.65 8.82
N TYR A 301 -0.07 19.66 7.65
CA TYR A 301 -0.75 19.72 6.36
C TYR A 301 -1.70 18.52 6.13
N ALA A 302 -1.25 17.31 6.48
CA ALA A 302 -2.07 16.11 6.33
C ALA A 302 -3.30 16.12 7.28
N LEU A 303 -3.15 16.63 8.50
CA LEU A 303 -4.25 16.80 9.47
C LEU A 303 -5.25 17.86 8.98
N ALA A 304 -4.77 19.01 8.52
CA ALA A 304 -5.61 20.08 7.98
C ALA A 304 -6.44 19.61 6.77
N GLY A 305 -5.87 18.73 5.93
CA GLY A 305 -6.57 18.08 4.81
C GLY A 305 -7.75 17.20 5.21
N LEU A 306 -7.90 16.85 6.50
CA LEU A 306 -9.06 16.17 7.08
C LEU A 306 -10.09 17.13 7.70
N GLY A 307 -9.86 18.43 7.62
CA GLY A 307 -10.66 19.44 8.28
C GLY A 307 -10.34 19.63 9.77
N ILE A 308 -9.20 19.13 10.25
CA ILE A 308 -8.73 19.29 11.62
C ILE A 308 -8.07 20.67 11.77
N ASP A 309 -8.39 21.40 12.83
CA ASP A 309 -7.76 22.67 13.17
C ASP A 309 -6.39 22.40 13.82
N VAL A 310 -5.34 23.06 13.33
CA VAL A 310 -3.97 22.80 13.73
C VAL A 310 -3.32 24.04 14.33
N ALA A 311 -2.90 23.94 15.60
CA ALA A 311 -2.00 24.87 16.24
C ALA A 311 -0.54 24.37 16.03
N LEU A 312 0.25 25.09 15.25
CA LEU A 312 1.64 24.75 14.99
C LEU A 312 2.55 25.60 15.91
N VAL A 313 3.36 24.92 16.71
CA VAL A 313 4.16 25.53 17.79
C VAL A 313 5.63 25.50 17.44
N GLU A 314 6.30 26.62 17.62
CA GLU A 314 7.76 26.78 17.49
C GLU A 314 8.35 27.49 18.72
N THR A 315 9.67 27.40 18.87
CA THR A 315 10.36 27.99 20.01
C THR A 315 10.52 29.51 19.92
N ASP A 316 10.52 30.05 18.69
CA ASP A 316 10.74 31.47 18.40
C ASP A 316 10.05 31.92 17.12
N GLU A 317 10.00 33.22 16.88
CA GLU A 317 9.37 33.83 15.69
C GLU A 317 10.05 33.42 14.38
N THR A 318 11.37 33.14 14.40
CA THR A 318 12.10 32.67 13.20
C THR A 318 11.63 31.27 12.81
N GLY A 319 11.46 30.39 13.80
CA GLY A 319 10.86 29.07 13.63
C GLY A 319 9.42 29.17 13.10
N ALA A 320 8.60 30.01 13.69
CA ALA A 320 7.22 30.23 13.28
C ALA A 320 7.11 30.77 11.84
N ALA A 321 7.98 31.70 11.44
CA ALA A 321 8.06 32.19 10.06
C ALA A 321 8.45 31.07 9.07
N ARG A 322 9.43 30.26 9.42
CA ARG A 322 9.82 29.08 8.63
C ARG A 322 8.68 28.06 8.51
N ALA A 323 7.96 27.81 9.61
CA ALA A 323 6.80 26.91 9.61
C ALA A 323 5.70 27.40 8.68
N ARG A 324 5.37 28.71 8.70
CA ARG A 324 4.43 29.34 7.76
C ARG A 324 4.87 29.14 6.30
N ALA A 325 6.15 29.37 6.02
CA ALA A 325 6.70 29.20 4.69
C ALA A 325 6.63 27.73 4.20
N ASN A 326 6.90 26.76 5.08
CA ASN A 326 6.78 25.33 4.75
C ASN A 326 5.32 24.93 4.45
N ILE A 327 4.35 25.39 5.24
CA ILE A 327 2.92 25.15 4.97
C ILE A 327 2.50 25.79 3.64
N ALA A 328 2.85 27.06 3.40
CA ALA A 328 2.55 27.75 2.15
C ALA A 328 3.14 27.03 0.93
N LYS A 329 4.37 26.50 1.05
CA LYS A 329 4.99 25.69 0.00
C LYS A 329 4.17 24.44 -0.34
N LEU A 330 3.70 23.69 0.67
CA LEU A 330 2.88 22.48 0.46
C LEU A 330 1.56 22.78 -0.26
N TYR A 331 0.88 23.87 0.11
CA TYR A 331 -0.32 24.32 -0.60
C TYR A 331 0.00 24.77 -2.04
N GLY A 332 1.10 25.49 -2.24
CA GLY A 332 1.57 25.90 -3.58
C GLY A 332 1.86 24.70 -4.50
N GLU A 333 2.48 23.65 -3.95
CA GLU A 333 2.70 22.41 -4.69
C GLU A 333 1.38 21.68 -5.03
N ALA A 334 0.38 21.72 -4.16
CA ALA A 334 -0.94 21.15 -4.44
C ALA A 334 -1.65 21.89 -5.57
N VAL A 335 -1.57 23.22 -5.59
CA VAL A 335 -2.10 24.06 -6.69
C VAL A 335 -1.37 23.76 -8.01
N ALA A 336 -0.03 23.72 -7.99
CA ALA A 336 0.79 23.43 -9.18
C ALA A 336 0.47 22.06 -9.80
N ARG A 337 0.05 21.09 -8.97
CA ARG A 337 -0.36 19.73 -9.41
C ARG A 337 -1.86 19.63 -9.74
N GLY A 338 -2.62 20.74 -9.75
CA GLY A 338 -4.05 20.76 -10.02
C GLY A 338 -4.94 20.07 -8.97
N LYS A 339 -4.42 19.88 -7.75
CA LYS A 339 -5.17 19.26 -6.64
C LYS A 339 -6.00 20.26 -5.83
N SER A 340 -5.76 21.55 -5.99
CA SER A 340 -6.48 22.65 -5.37
C SER A 340 -6.44 23.87 -6.30
N THR A 341 -7.33 24.87 -6.03
CA THR A 341 -7.19 26.20 -6.63
C THR A 341 -6.46 27.13 -5.67
N PRO A 342 -5.87 28.25 -6.16
CA PRO A 342 -5.21 29.24 -5.30
C PRO A 342 -6.12 29.75 -4.18
N GLU A 343 -7.38 30.10 -4.52
CA GLU A 343 -8.37 30.66 -3.60
C GLU A 343 -8.73 29.65 -2.49
N LYS A 344 -8.93 28.37 -2.89
CA LYS A 344 -9.21 27.30 -1.92
C LYS A 344 -8.01 27.05 -1.02
N ALA A 345 -6.80 27.03 -1.56
CA ALA A 345 -5.56 26.82 -0.79
C ALA A 345 -5.36 27.93 0.24
N GLU A 346 -5.60 29.19 -0.10
CA GLU A 346 -5.52 30.34 0.81
C GLU A 346 -6.59 30.26 1.90
N ALA A 347 -7.85 30.00 1.52
CA ALA A 347 -8.97 29.87 2.47
C ALA A 347 -8.74 28.71 3.47
N ASP A 348 -8.32 27.54 3.00
CA ASP A 348 -8.02 26.38 3.85
C ASP A 348 -6.87 26.68 4.82
N GLN A 349 -5.80 27.35 4.34
CA GLN A 349 -4.66 27.71 5.18
C GLN A 349 -5.09 28.70 6.26
N ALA A 350 -5.85 29.74 5.94
CA ALA A 350 -6.33 30.74 6.89
C ALA A 350 -7.31 30.16 7.92
N ALA A 351 -8.15 29.22 7.50
CA ALA A 351 -9.13 28.59 8.37
C ALA A 351 -8.50 27.61 9.36
N ARG A 352 -7.52 26.79 8.91
CA ARG A 352 -7.05 25.61 9.64
C ARG A 352 -5.81 25.82 10.48
N PHE A 353 -4.98 26.82 10.17
CA PHE A 353 -3.70 26.98 10.88
C PHE A 353 -3.69 28.16 11.83
N ARG A 354 -3.15 27.92 13.03
CA ARG A 354 -2.73 28.94 13.99
C ARG A 354 -1.28 28.69 14.34
N PHE A 355 -0.45 29.73 14.41
CA PHE A 355 0.98 29.62 14.69
C PHE A 355 1.25 30.23 16.06
N HIS A 356 1.93 29.46 16.92
CA HIS A 356 2.24 29.83 18.28
C HIS A 356 3.76 29.83 18.50
N VAL A 357 4.22 30.74 19.35
CA VAL A 357 5.59 30.75 19.86
C VAL A 357 5.54 30.40 21.34
N GLY A 358 6.27 29.34 21.73
CA GLY A 358 6.21 28.80 23.08
C GLY A 358 4.92 28.05 23.38
N TYR A 359 4.77 27.64 24.63
CA TYR A 359 3.67 26.77 25.07
C TYR A 359 2.59 27.50 25.86
N ASP A 360 2.79 28.81 26.13
CA ASP A 360 1.81 29.62 26.85
C ASP A 360 0.56 29.85 26.00
N ALA A 361 -0.61 29.70 26.61
CA ALA A 361 -1.91 29.92 25.96
C ALA A 361 -2.17 29.06 24.71
N LEU A 362 -1.71 27.80 24.69
CA LEU A 362 -2.10 26.86 23.65
C LEU A 362 -3.60 26.58 23.70
N PRO A 363 -4.29 26.46 22.55
CA PRO A 363 -5.68 26.03 22.53
C PRO A 363 -5.79 24.58 23.02
N ALA A 364 -6.91 24.26 23.67
CA ALA A 364 -7.23 22.87 23.95
C ALA A 364 -7.27 22.07 22.64
N ALA A 365 -6.71 20.87 22.66
CA ALA A 365 -6.64 20.01 21.48
C ALA A 365 -6.90 18.56 21.86
N ASP A 366 -7.40 17.78 20.89
CA ASP A 366 -7.65 16.35 21.06
C ASP A 366 -6.34 15.56 21.05
N ILE A 367 -5.34 16.03 20.27
CA ILE A 367 -4.02 15.39 20.15
C ILE A 367 -2.92 16.45 20.02
N ALA A 368 -1.75 16.16 20.63
CA ALA A 368 -0.52 16.90 20.39
C ALA A 368 0.55 15.97 19.83
N ILE A 369 1.13 16.33 18.68
CA ILE A 369 2.16 15.54 17.99
C ILE A 369 3.47 16.32 17.97
N GLU A 370 4.50 15.76 18.58
CA GLU A 370 5.84 16.34 18.63
C GLU A 370 6.66 15.84 17.41
N ALA A 371 7.29 16.79 16.69
CA ALA A 371 8.16 16.55 15.54
C ALA A 371 9.42 17.47 15.58
N VAL A 372 10.02 17.61 16.77
CA VAL A 372 11.25 18.38 16.98
C VAL A 372 12.50 17.54 16.77
N PHE A 373 13.67 18.09 17.12
CA PHE A 373 14.96 17.42 16.97
C PHE A 373 15.01 16.09 17.73
N GLU A 374 15.74 15.10 17.16
CA GLU A 374 15.82 13.71 17.66
C GLU A 374 16.82 13.60 18.84
N ASP A 375 16.43 14.17 19.96
CA ASP A 375 17.18 14.18 21.22
C ASP A 375 16.24 13.92 22.38
N ILE A 376 16.62 13.04 23.31
CA ILE A 376 15.75 12.57 24.39
C ILE A 376 15.42 13.71 25.37
N ASP A 377 16.41 14.55 25.72
CA ASP A 377 16.21 15.62 26.69
C ASP A 377 15.35 16.74 26.10
N VAL A 378 15.56 17.06 24.81
CA VAL A 378 14.71 18.02 24.09
C VAL A 378 13.26 17.54 24.06
N LYS A 379 13.02 16.26 23.72
CA LYS A 379 11.66 15.71 23.66
C LYS A 379 11.01 15.65 25.05
N ARG A 380 11.73 15.25 26.08
CA ARG A 380 11.24 15.27 27.47
C ARG A 380 10.85 16.68 27.93
N ALA A 381 11.65 17.69 27.61
CA ALA A 381 11.32 19.08 27.88
C ALA A 381 10.04 19.54 27.18
N VAL A 382 9.89 19.19 25.90
CA VAL A 382 8.67 19.46 25.12
C VAL A 382 7.43 18.81 25.75
N PHE A 383 7.51 17.52 26.10
CA PHE A 383 6.37 16.83 26.71
C PHE A 383 6.06 17.30 28.13
N THR A 384 7.04 17.71 28.92
CA THR A 384 6.80 18.38 30.20
C THR A 384 5.99 19.67 30.00
N ALA A 385 6.34 20.49 29.01
CA ALA A 385 5.63 21.71 28.71
C ALA A 385 4.21 21.45 28.15
N LEU A 386 4.05 20.50 27.23
CA LEU A 386 2.75 20.13 26.68
C LEU A 386 1.81 19.54 27.74
N ASP A 387 2.34 18.69 28.64
CA ASP A 387 1.59 18.08 29.73
C ASP A 387 1.06 19.11 30.73
N ALA A 388 1.83 20.22 30.94
CA ALA A 388 1.41 21.33 31.77
C ALA A 388 0.39 22.26 31.07
N ALA A 389 0.53 22.46 29.76
CA ALA A 389 -0.26 23.44 29.00
C ALA A 389 -1.60 22.89 28.49
N LEU A 390 -1.70 21.59 28.23
CA LEU A 390 -2.85 20.96 27.60
C LEU A 390 -3.71 20.19 28.61
N PRO A 391 -5.03 20.02 28.30
CA PRO A 391 -5.93 19.19 29.11
C PRO A 391 -5.40 17.75 29.29
N GLU A 392 -5.73 17.12 30.41
CA GLU A 392 -5.36 15.72 30.70
C GLU A 392 -6.00 14.71 29.74
N THR A 393 -7.01 15.12 29.00
CA THR A 393 -7.68 14.32 27.96
C THR A 393 -6.95 14.37 26.61
N THR A 394 -6.04 15.33 26.40
CA THR A 394 -5.28 15.45 25.15
C THR A 394 -4.32 14.26 24.98
N ILE A 395 -4.39 13.55 23.86
CA ILE A 395 -3.43 12.50 23.53
C ILE A 395 -2.09 13.16 23.20
N LEU A 396 -1.01 12.62 23.75
CA LEU A 396 0.36 13.08 23.50
C LEU A 396 1.09 12.06 22.63
N ALA A 397 1.64 12.49 21.51
CA ALA A 397 2.30 11.60 20.55
C ALA A 397 3.68 12.13 20.13
N THR A 398 4.70 11.27 20.14
CA THR A 398 6.04 11.60 19.62
C THR A 398 6.26 11.02 18.23
N ASN A 399 6.85 11.82 17.32
CA ASN A 399 7.26 11.35 15.98
C ASN A 399 8.75 10.96 15.98
N THR A 400 9.25 10.35 17.05
CA THR A 400 10.62 9.82 17.08
C THR A 400 10.78 8.66 16.11
N SER A 401 12.01 8.49 15.58
CA SER A 401 12.37 7.37 14.69
C SER A 401 13.17 6.28 15.41
N TYR A 402 13.79 6.60 16.57
CA TYR A 402 14.73 5.71 17.23
C TYR A 402 14.66 5.74 18.76
N LEU A 403 14.16 6.84 19.34
CA LEU A 403 14.21 7.01 20.78
C LEU A 403 13.19 6.13 21.48
N ASP A 404 13.55 5.68 22.68
CA ASP A 404 12.69 4.90 23.54
C ASP A 404 11.46 5.72 23.97
N VAL A 405 10.29 5.33 23.47
CA VAL A 405 9.01 6.00 23.71
C VAL A 405 8.63 5.93 25.19
N ASN A 406 8.97 4.84 25.90
CA ASN A 406 8.71 4.69 27.33
C ASN A 406 9.49 5.73 28.15
N ARG A 407 10.77 5.94 27.81
CA ARG A 407 11.61 6.95 28.48
C ARG A 407 11.13 8.39 28.25
N ILE A 408 10.50 8.65 27.10
CA ILE A 408 9.87 9.96 26.86
C ILE A 408 8.60 10.09 27.68
N ALA A 409 7.81 9.01 27.80
CA ALA A 409 6.56 8.98 28.56
C ALA A 409 6.72 9.25 30.07
N GLU A 410 7.90 8.96 30.65
CA GLU A 410 8.19 9.16 32.09
C GLU A 410 7.92 10.59 32.62
N VAL A 411 7.96 11.61 31.76
CA VAL A 411 7.69 13.00 32.16
C VAL A 411 6.23 13.40 32.05
N VAL A 412 5.37 12.50 31.55
CA VAL A 412 3.94 12.75 31.37
C VAL A 412 3.19 12.27 32.62
N ARG A 413 2.35 13.11 33.23
CA ARG A 413 1.59 12.78 34.45
C ARG A 413 0.65 11.59 34.25
N ASN A 414 0.03 11.48 33.07
CA ASN A 414 -0.84 10.36 32.70
C ASN A 414 -0.29 9.66 31.45
N PRO A 415 0.63 8.68 31.59
CA PRO A 415 1.25 7.99 30.46
C PRO A 415 0.25 7.13 29.66
N ALA A 416 -0.94 6.84 30.17
CA ALA A 416 -1.97 6.11 29.44
C ALA A 416 -2.46 6.83 28.16
N ARG A 417 -2.25 8.17 28.08
CA ARG A 417 -2.56 9.00 26.90
C ARG A 417 -1.37 9.21 25.96
N PHE A 418 -0.24 8.53 26.20
CA PHE A 418 0.99 8.70 25.45
C PHE A 418 1.27 7.55 24.50
N LEU A 419 1.80 7.85 23.29
CA LEU A 419 2.23 6.87 22.29
C LEU A 419 3.25 7.48 21.31
N GLY A 420 3.82 6.64 20.46
CA GLY A 420 4.57 7.08 19.29
C GLY A 420 3.72 7.05 18.01
N LEU A 421 3.92 8.06 17.15
CA LEU A 421 3.38 8.12 15.80
C LEU A 421 4.53 8.39 14.83
N HIS A 422 5.18 7.33 14.36
CA HIS A 422 6.32 7.42 13.46
C HIS A 422 5.86 7.56 12.01
N PHE A 423 5.84 8.81 11.52
CA PHE A 423 5.55 9.14 10.13
C PHE A 423 6.80 9.03 9.26
N PHE A 424 6.61 8.61 8.01
CA PHE A 424 7.67 8.54 7.02
C PHE A 424 7.70 9.77 6.12
N SER A 425 8.90 10.22 5.76
CA SER A 425 9.09 11.44 4.96
C SER A 425 8.87 11.18 3.45
N PRO A 426 8.09 12.05 2.76
CA PRO A 426 7.30 13.18 3.23
C PRO A 426 5.98 12.75 3.91
N ALA A 427 5.70 13.27 5.11
CA ALA A 427 4.60 12.78 5.96
C ALA A 427 3.22 12.83 5.30
N HIS A 428 2.96 13.81 4.44
CA HIS A 428 1.69 13.97 3.71
C HIS A 428 1.54 13.05 2.49
N VAL A 429 2.63 12.39 2.05
CA VAL A 429 2.66 11.51 0.85
C VAL A 429 2.74 10.04 1.25
N MET A 430 3.68 9.71 2.15
CA MET A 430 3.95 8.32 2.53
C MET A 430 2.75 7.70 3.23
N LYS A 431 2.39 6.49 2.80
CA LYS A 431 1.20 5.79 3.32
C LYS A 431 1.43 5.13 4.67
N LEU A 432 2.66 4.74 4.98
CA LEU A 432 3.00 4.05 6.22
C LEU A 432 2.91 4.98 7.42
N LEU A 433 2.38 4.45 8.52
CA LEU A 433 2.43 5.04 9.86
C LEU A 433 2.66 3.91 10.87
N GLU A 434 3.82 3.86 11.51
CA GLU A 434 4.03 2.99 12.66
C GLU A 434 3.43 3.65 13.89
N VAL A 435 2.50 2.96 14.54
CA VAL A 435 1.86 3.36 15.80
C VAL A 435 2.56 2.61 16.92
N ILE A 436 3.35 3.33 17.71
CA ILE A 436 4.23 2.72 18.72
C ILE A 436 3.50 2.72 20.05
N ARG A 437 3.19 1.55 20.55
CA ARG A 437 2.55 1.36 21.84
C ARG A 437 3.60 1.40 22.96
N ALA A 438 3.58 2.43 23.78
CA ALA A 438 4.32 2.44 25.04
C ALA A 438 3.66 1.48 26.06
N ASP A 439 4.40 1.14 27.12
CA ASP A 439 3.97 0.14 28.10
C ASP A 439 2.63 0.50 28.76
N ASP A 440 2.43 1.78 29.06
CA ASP A 440 1.22 2.29 29.72
C ASP A 440 0.15 2.83 28.77
N THR A 441 0.37 2.80 27.44
CA THR A 441 -0.60 3.32 26.45
C THR A 441 -1.95 2.62 26.61
N SER A 442 -3.03 3.39 26.85
CA SER A 442 -4.36 2.83 27.01
C SER A 442 -4.93 2.30 25.69
N PRO A 443 -5.84 1.30 25.74
CA PRO A 443 -6.56 0.83 24.57
C PRO A 443 -7.32 1.94 23.83
N GLU A 444 -7.89 2.90 24.55
CA GLU A 444 -8.65 4.04 23.99
C GLU A 444 -7.74 5.00 23.23
N THR A 445 -6.56 5.31 23.79
CA THR A 445 -5.53 6.12 23.13
C THR A 445 -5.07 5.46 21.83
N LEU A 446 -4.79 4.16 21.90
CA LEU A 446 -4.38 3.38 20.73
C LEU A 446 -5.47 3.32 19.66
N ALA A 447 -6.73 3.06 20.04
CA ALA A 447 -7.87 3.02 19.12
C ALA A 447 -8.08 4.39 18.44
N THR A 448 -7.91 5.50 19.16
CA THR A 448 -8.02 6.85 18.62
C THR A 448 -6.91 7.13 17.60
N ALA A 449 -5.67 6.75 17.90
CA ALA A 449 -4.54 6.90 16.97
C ALA A 449 -4.73 6.08 15.68
N LEU A 450 -5.18 4.82 15.79
CA LEU A 450 -5.49 3.96 14.66
C LEU A 450 -6.64 4.52 13.80
N ARG A 451 -7.68 5.08 14.44
CA ARG A 451 -8.78 5.75 13.75
C ARG A 451 -8.31 6.99 13.00
N LEU A 452 -7.47 7.84 13.62
CA LEU A 452 -6.86 9.00 12.97
C LEU A 452 -6.04 8.59 11.75
N ALA A 453 -5.19 7.56 11.87
CA ALA A 453 -4.40 7.02 10.78
C ALA A 453 -5.28 6.55 9.60
N GLY A 454 -6.38 5.87 9.89
CA GLY A 454 -7.37 5.45 8.89
C GLY A 454 -8.01 6.63 8.16
N ARG A 455 -8.41 7.70 8.90
CA ARG A 455 -8.92 8.96 8.31
C ARG A 455 -7.88 9.62 7.40
N MET A 456 -6.61 9.60 7.79
CA MET A 456 -5.49 10.08 6.97
C MET A 456 -5.19 9.21 5.75
N LYS A 457 -5.94 8.12 5.54
CA LYS A 457 -5.70 7.11 4.50
C LYS A 457 -4.29 6.50 4.56
N LYS A 458 -3.74 6.42 5.78
CA LYS A 458 -2.48 5.74 6.05
C LYS A 458 -2.73 4.27 6.38
N ILE A 459 -1.70 3.48 6.24
CA ILE A 459 -1.66 2.07 6.66
C ILE A 459 -1.03 2.06 8.06
N PRO A 460 -1.86 1.98 9.12
CA PRO A 460 -1.35 1.96 10.48
C PRO A 460 -0.80 0.57 10.80
N LEU A 461 0.40 0.51 11.32
CA LEU A 461 1.02 -0.72 11.77
C LEU A 461 1.44 -0.57 13.23
N LEU A 462 0.94 -1.47 14.07
CA LEU A 462 1.22 -1.46 15.50
C LEU A 462 2.61 -2.03 15.74
N ALA A 463 3.44 -1.30 16.49
CA ALA A 463 4.75 -1.74 16.92
C ALA A 463 4.95 -1.57 18.42
N GLY A 464 5.72 -2.47 19.02
CA GLY A 464 6.28 -2.30 20.36
C GLY A 464 7.47 -1.34 20.35
N VAL A 465 7.98 -1.02 21.56
CA VAL A 465 9.11 -0.12 21.73
C VAL A 465 10.42 -0.89 21.55
N CYS A 466 11.23 -0.48 20.58
CA CYS A 466 12.63 -0.88 20.43
C CYS A 466 13.38 0.17 19.59
N ASP A 467 14.71 0.10 19.55
CA ASP A 467 15.54 1.02 18.74
C ASP A 467 15.23 0.82 17.25
N GLY A 468 14.65 1.86 16.61
CA GLY A 468 14.28 1.85 15.18
C GLY A 468 12.99 1.10 14.84
N PHE A 469 12.22 0.67 15.82
CA PHE A 469 10.92 -0.02 15.68
C PHE A 469 11.00 -1.20 14.72
N ILE A 470 10.02 -1.37 13.82
CA ILE A 470 10.07 -2.45 12.83
C ILE A 470 10.98 -2.06 11.66
N GLY A 471 10.71 -0.93 11.05
CA GLY A 471 11.27 -0.59 9.76
C GLY A 471 12.75 -0.21 9.80
N ASN A 472 13.15 0.74 10.66
CA ASN A 472 14.54 1.18 10.77
C ASN A 472 15.45 0.08 11.35
N ARG A 473 14.92 -0.80 12.19
CA ARG A 473 15.64 -1.95 12.72
C ARG A 473 16.02 -2.93 11.61
N ILE A 474 15.08 -3.32 10.76
CA ILE A 474 15.33 -4.18 9.58
C ILE A 474 16.29 -3.48 8.60
N LEU A 475 16.07 -2.18 8.34
CA LEU A 475 16.95 -1.40 7.46
C LEU A 475 18.40 -1.40 7.96
N THR A 476 18.61 -1.28 9.26
CA THR A 476 19.94 -1.30 9.88
C THR A 476 20.63 -2.65 9.61
N ARG A 477 19.93 -3.75 9.85
CA ARG A 477 20.45 -5.09 9.63
C ARG A 477 20.74 -5.37 8.15
N TYR A 478 19.86 -4.96 7.27
CA TYR A 478 20.02 -5.04 5.83
C TYR A 478 21.25 -4.26 5.34
N ARG A 479 21.40 -3.00 5.76
CA ARG A 479 22.54 -2.15 5.39
C ARG A 479 23.86 -2.70 5.91
N GLN A 480 23.92 -3.13 7.16
CA GLN A 480 25.09 -3.79 7.72
C GLN A 480 25.54 -4.98 6.87
N THR A 481 24.58 -5.80 6.44
CA THR A 481 24.88 -6.96 5.57
C THR A 481 25.45 -6.53 4.21
N CYS A 482 24.89 -5.46 3.63
CA CYS A 482 25.44 -4.89 2.39
C CYS A 482 26.87 -4.35 2.58
N ASP A 483 27.13 -3.64 3.67
CA ASP A 483 28.46 -3.11 3.99
C ASP A 483 29.49 -4.22 4.24
N ILE A 484 29.09 -5.33 4.86
CA ILE A 484 29.92 -6.52 4.99
C ILE A 484 30.27 -7.11 3.61
N MET A 485 29.32 -7.19 2.70
CA MET A 485 29.59 -7.65 1.33
C MET A 485 30.57 -6.72 0.59
N LEU A 486 30.57 -5.40 0.86
CA LEU A 486 31.56 -4.50 0.29
C LEU A 486 33.00 -4.90 0.67
N ILE A 487 33.27 -5.11 1.95
CA ILE A 487 34.62 -5.48 2.39
C ILE A 487 35.01 -6.91 1.99
N GLU A 488 34.02 -7.79 1.75
CA GLU A 488 34.25 -9.15 1.28
C GLU A 488 34.49 -9.26 -0.23
N GLY A 489 34.16 -8.20 -1.03
CA GLY A 489 34.54 -8.21 -2.45
C GLY A 489 33.57 -7.56 -3.42
N ALA A 490 32.33 -7.29 -3.02
CA ALA A 490 31.38 -6.54 -3.85
C ALA A 490 31.77 -5.05 -3.93
N LEU A 491 31.16 -4.31 -4.87
CA LEU A 491 31.24 -2.86 -4.98
C LEU A 491 29.85 -2.24 -4.87
N PRO A 492 29.72 -0.95 -4.47
CA PRO A 492 28.41 -0.30 -4.29
C PRO A 492 27.51 -0.43 -5.52
N ALA A 493 28.04 -0.17 -6.71
CA ALA A 493 27.28 -0.25 -7.96
C ALA A 493 26.77 -1.66 -8.27
N GLN A 494 27.51 -2.71 -7.91
CA GLN A 494 27.11 -4.09 -8.09
C GLN A 494 25.95 -4.46 -7.16
N ILE A 495 26.05 -4.12 -5.87
CA ILE A 495 25.00 -4.40 -4.88
C ILE A 495 23.71 -3.67 -5.26
N ASP A 496 23.80 -2.38 -5.62
CA ASP A 496 22.65 -1.60 -6.03
C ASP A 496 22.02 -2.15 -7.33
N ALA A 497 22.82 -2.58 -8.30
CA ALA A 497 22.32 -3.19 -9.54
C ALA A 497 21.60 -4.52 -9.28
N ALA A 498 22.18 -5.41 -8.47
CA ALA A 498 21.59 -6.70 -8.12
C ALA A 498 20.23 -6.52 -7.42
N LEU A 499 20.14 -5.58 -6.48
CA LEU A 499 18.90 -5.31 -5.74
C LEU A 499 17.83 -4.59 -6.58
N ARG A 500 18.23 -3.72 -7.53
CA ARG A 500 17.29 -3.21 -8.54
C ARG A 500 16.80 -4.33 -9.47
N GLY A 501 17.68 -5.25 -9.86
CA GLY A 501 17.31 -6.46 -10.61
C GLY A 501 16.29 -7.34 -9.86
N PHE A 502 16.42 -7.43 -8.54
CA PHE A 502 15.43 -8.09 -7.68
C PHE A 502 14.08 -7.37 -7.69
N GLY A 503 14.05 -6.05 -7.97
CA GLY A 503 12.84 -5.22 -8.05
C GLY A 503 12.77 -4.08 -7.03
N MET A 504 13.82 -3.84 -6.23
CA MET A 504 13.90 -2.64 -5.41
C MET A 504 13.90 -1.39 -6.29
N ALA A 505 13.21 -0.34 -5.87
CA ALA A 505 13.17 0.91 -6.64
C ALA A 505 14.55 1.59 -6.73
N MET A 506 15.37 1.42 -5.69
CA MET A 506 16.74 1.93 -5.57
C MET A 506 17.57 0.94 -4.75
N GLY A 507 18.87 0.91 -5.00
CA GLY A 507 19.80 0.17 -4.17
C GLY A 507 20.10 0.90 -2.84
N PRO A 508 20.72 0.21 -1.84
CA PRO A 508 20.96 0.77 -0.50
C PRO A 508 21.88 1.99 -0.50
N TYR A 509 22.82 2.07 -1.42
CA TYR A 509 23.78 3.19 -1.50
C TYR A 509 23.18 4.39 -2.23
N GLU A 510 22.37 4.15 -3.25
CA GLU A 510 21.57 5.21 -3.90
C GLU A 510 20.58 5.86 -2.92
N VAL A 511 19.95 5.07 -2.03
CA VAL A 511 19.05 5.56 -0.99
C VAL A 511 19.80 6.39 0.05
N GLN A 512 21.01 5.97 0.43
CA GLN A 512 21.84 6.74 1.36
C GLN A 512 22.23 8.11 0.76
N ASP A 513 22.61 8.15 -0.51
CA ASP A 513 22.92 9.40 -1.21
C ASP A 513 21.71 10.32 -1.37
N LEU A 514 20.50 9.75 -1.55
CA LEU A 514 19.26 10.52 -1.61
C LEU A 514 18.91 11.15 -0.24
N SER A 515 19.08 10.38 0.83
CA SER A 515 18.75 10.80 2.20
C SER A 515 19.78 11.78 2.78
N GLY A 516 21.03 11.67 2.34
CA GLY A 516 22.18 12.38 2.89
C GLY A 516 22.94 11.55 3.92
N LEU A 517 24.25 11.36 3.68
CA LEU A 517 25.12 10.55 4.52
C LEU A 517 25.34 11.14 5.93
N ASP A 518 25.24 12.47 6.06
CA ASP A 518 25.38 13.18 7.35
C ASP A 518 24.33 12.76 8.39
N ILE A 519 23.10 12.46 7.98
CA ILE A 519 22.03 12.04 8.89
C ILE A 519 22.38 10.68 9.52
N ALA A 520 22.73 9.72 8.67
CA ALA A 520 23.12 8.39 9.14
C ALA A 520 24.44 8.42 9.94
N TYR A 521 25.39 9.28 9.55
CA TYR A 521 26.65 9.51 10.25
C TYR A 521 26.43 10.06 11.66
N ALA A 522 25.60 11.10 11.82
CA ALA A 522 25.26 11.65 13.12
C ALA A 522 24.59 10.61 14.03
N ASN A 523 23.69 9.79 13.46
CA ASN A 523 23.02 8.72 14.21
C ASN A 523 23.99 7.62 14.66
N ARG A 524 24.92 7.17 13.81
CA ARG A 524 25.96 6.20 14.19
C ARG A 524 26.86 6.71 15.29
N LYS A 525 27.24 8.00 15.25
CA LYS A 525 28.00 8.64 16.35
C LYS A 525 27.21 8.69 17.65
N ARG A 526 25.95 9.12 17.61
CA ARG A 526 25.06 9.17 18.78
C ARG A 526 24.90 7.81 19.45
N LEU A 527 24.74 6.75 18.66
CA LEU A 527 24.53 5.38 19.14
C LEU A 527 25.84 4.65 19.52
N GLY A 528 27.00 5.26 19.30
CA GLY A 528 28.29 4.65 19.60
C GLY A 528 28.54 3.34 18.87
N TRP A 529 28.02 3.17 17.65
CA TRP A 529 28.09 1.90 16.91
C TRP A 529 29.50 1.39 16.70
N LYS A 530 30.48 2.28 16.58
CA LYS A 530 31.89 1.92 16.43
C LYS A 530 32.43 1.07 17.58
N THR A 531 31.85 1.22 18.77
CA THR A 531 32.26 0.50 19.98
C THR A 531 31.19 -0.41 20.56
N LYS A 532 30.06 -0.58 19.83
CA LYS A 532 28.93 -1.40 20.27
C LYS A 532 29.32 -2.88 20.29
N ALA A 533 29.28 -3.50 21.46
CA ALA A 533 29.55 -4.93 21.62
C ALA A 533 28.58 -5.77 20.80
N GLY A 534 29.08 -6.83 20.15
CA GLY A 534 28.28 -7.73 19.33
C GLY A 534 27.82 -7.14 17.99
N PHE A 535 28.30 -5.94 17.61
CA PHE A 535 27.99 -5.32 16.33
C PHE A 535 29.26 -5.20 15.47
N ARG A 536 29.27 -5.86 14.31
CA ARG A 536 30.36 -5.75 13.34
C ARG A 536 30.24 -4.42 12.59
N TYR A 537 30.99 -3.43 13.03
CA TYR A 537 30.99 -2.11 12.45
C TYR A 537 31.87 -2.02 11.21
N ILE A 538 31.33 -1.47 10.11
CA ILE A 538 32.06 -1.24 8.85
C ILE A 538 32.18 0.28 8.65
N PRO A 539 33.39 0.88 8.70
CA PRO A 539 33.58 2.33 8.76
C PRO A 539 33.52 3.04 7.41
N ILE A 540 33.26 2.36 6.30
CA ILE A 540 33.32 2.93 4.95
C ILE A 540 32.47 4.21 4.82
N ALA A 541 31.22 4.18 5.26
CA ALA A 541 30.33 5.33 5.17
C ALA A 541 30.80 6.53 6.00
N ASP A 542 31.44 6.29 7.15
CA ASP A 542 32.03 7.35 7.98
C ASP A 542 33.30 7.93 7.33
N ARG A 543 34.14 7.07 6.76
CA ARG A 543 35.33 7.49 6.01
C ARG A 543 34.96 8.37 4.81
N ILE A 544 33.88 8.03 4.09
CA ILE A 544 33.40 8.86 2.98
C ILE A 544 33.07 10.27 3.48
N VAL A 545 32.42 10.42 4.63
CA VAL A 545 32.09 11.73 5.20
C VAL A 545 33.34 12.42 5.74
N ASP A 546 34.13 11.73 6.59
CA ASP A 546 35.26 12.31 7.30
C ASP A 546 36.43 12.67 6.37
N GLU A 547 36.75 11.82 5.39
CA GLU A 547 37.93 11.96 4.53
C GLU A 547 37.65 12.78 3.24
N THR A 548 36.38 12.81 2.78
CA THR A 548 36.07 13.40 1.46
C THR A 548 35.03 14.52 1.51
N GLY A 549 34.28 14.66 2.63
CA GLY A 549 33.21 15.64 2.77
C GLY A 549 31.97 15.36 1.87
N ARG A 550 31.87 14.17 1.28
CA ARG A 550 30.78 13.78 0.39
C ARG A 550 29.54 13.44 1.22
N LEU A 551 28.43 14.11 0.93
CA LEU A 551 27.19 13.97 1.69
C LEU A 551 25.99 13.48 0.86
N GLY A 552 26.25 12.93 -0.31
CA GLY A 552 25.23 12.45 -1.22
C GLY A 552 24.80 13.50 -2.26
N ARG A 553 23.56 13.38 -2.75
CA ARG A 553 23.05 14.25 -3.84
C ARG A 553 23.13 15.75 -3.54
N LYS A 554 23.00 16.15 -2.30
CA LYS A 554 23.06 17.57 -1.89
C LYS A 554 24.44 18.21 -2.09
N THR A 555 25.49 17.41 -2.16
CA THR A 555 26.87 17.85 -2.48
C THR A 555 27.32 17.38 -3.86
N ASN A 556 26.42 16.86 -4.69
CA ASN A 556 26.68 16.19 -5.96
C ASN A 556 27.70 15.04 -5.87
N ALA A 557 27.95 14.53 -4.69
CA ALA A 557 28.88 13.44 -4.43
C ALA A 557 28.53 12.71 -3.12
N GLY A 558 28.47 11.40 -3.17
CA GLY A 558 28.23 10.49 -2.04
C GLY A 558 28.93 9.17 -2.32
N TRP A 559 28.22 8.07 -2.25
CA TRP A 559 28.64 6.77 -2.78
C TRP A 559 28.89 6.83 -4.28
N TYR A 560 28.14 7.72 -4.97
CA TYR A 560 28.23 7.98 -6.41
C TYR A 560 28.67 9.41 -6.68
N ASP A 561 29.14 9.64 -7.89
CA ASP A 561 29.32 10.97 -8.46
C ASP A 561 28.05 11.36 -9.22
N TYR A 562 27.61 12.63 -9.11
CA TYR A 562 26.37 13.10 -9.71
C TYR A 562 26.59 14.23 -10.71
N GLU A 563 26.00 14.07 -11.90
CA GLU A 563 25.79 15.15 -12.87
C GLU A 563 24.28 15.39 -12.99
N GLY A 564 23.77 16.37 -12.26
CA GLY A 564 22.33 16.59 -12.11
C GLY A 564 21.66 15.40 -11.41
N SER A 565 20.76 14.71 -12.11
CA SER A 565 20.09 13.51 -11.58
C SER A 565 20.80 12.19 -11.91
N LYS A 566 21.82 12.23 -12.79
CA LYS A 566 22.53 11.03 -13.25
C LYS A 566 23.63 10.66 -12.26
N ALA A 567 23.54 9.44 -11.72
CA ALA A 567 24.55 8.83 -10.87
C ALA A 567 25.56 8.02 -11.71
N SER A 568 26.83 8.08 -11.36
CA SER A 568 27.90 7.24 -11.91
C SER A 568 28.77 6.66 -10.78
N PRO A 569 29.27 5.42 -10.91
CA PRO A 569 30.18 4.82 -9.93
C PRO A 569 31.42 5.71 -9.72
N SER A 570 31.89 5.81 -8.47
CA SER A 570 33.03 6.64 -8.12
C SER A 570 34.27 5.79 -7.85
N ALA A 571 35.32 6.00 -8.67
CA ALA A 571 36.60 5.31 -8.48
C ALA A 571 37.24 5.59 -7.11
N LEU A 572 37.00 6.79 -6.54
CA LEU A 572 37.46 7.15 -5.20
C LEU A 572 36.80 6.25 -4.15
N ILE A 573 35.49 6.02 -4.25
CA ILE A 573 34.74 5.17 -3.31
C ILE A 573 35.16 3.71 -3.45
N ASP A 574 35.33 3.21 -4.67
CA ASP A 574 35.83 1.86 -4.91
C ASP A 574 37.21 1.66 -4.27
N ALA A 575 38.10 2.65 -4.35
CA ALA A 575 39.41 2.63 -3.70
C ALA A 575 39.30 2.58 -2.16
N ILE A 576 38.40 3.37 -1.54
CA ILE A 576 38.14 3.35 -0.09
C ILE A 576 37.62 1.97 0.33
N VAL A 577 36.70 1.36 -0.42
CA VAL A 577 36.16 0.02 -0.16
C VAL A 577 37.29 -1.04 -0.19
N ILE A 578 38.14 -1.01 -1.22
CA ILE A 578 39.25 -1.94 -1.38
C ILE A 578 40.29 -1.76 -0.26
N GLU A 579 40.58 -0.53 0.10
CA GLU A 579 41.50 -0.23 1.21
C GLU A 579 40.96 -0.75 2.55
N GLU A 580 39.64 -0.59 2.78
CA GLU A 580 39.02 -1.09 4.01
C GLU A 580 39.05 -2.62 4.11
N SER A 581 38.89 -3.34 2.98
CA SER A 581 39.08 -4.78 2.93
C SER A 581 40.51 -5.17 3.38
N LYS A 582 41.52 -4.44 2.92
CA LYS A 582 42.92 -4.68 3.28
C LYS A 582 43.18 -4.39 4.77
N ARG A 583 42.61 -3.29 5.29
CA ARG A 583 42.71 -2.93 6.71
C ARG A 583 42.08 -3.98 7.61
N ALA A 584 40.97 -4.57 7.18
CA ALA A 584 40.28 -5.64 7.87
C ALA A 584 40.95 -7.02 7.69
N GLY A 585 42.01 -7.13 6.88
CA GLY A 585 42.67 -8.40 6.58
C GLY A 585 41.81 -9.40 5.80
N ILE A 586 40.84 -8.89 5.03
CA ILE A 586 39.88 -9.71 4.27
C ILE A 586 40.36 -9.86 2.84
N GLU A 587 40.50 -11.11 2.39
CA GLU A 587 40.73 -11.44 0.97
C GLU A 587 39.40 -11.28 0.21
N ARG A 588 39.41 -10.39 -0.79
CA ARG A 588 38.24 -10.08 -1.62
C ARG A 588 37.95 -11.20 -2.58
N ARG A 589 36.66 -11.56 -2.70
CA ARG A 589 36.16 -12.56 -3.65
C ARG A 589 35.06 -12.00 -4.55
N ALA A 590 34.76 -12.67 -5.64
CA ALA A 590 33.63 -12.33 -6.49
C ALA A 590 32.30 -12.71 -5.80
N PHE A 591 31.27 -11.93 -6.08
CA PHE A 591 29.88 -12.18 -5.75
C PHE A 591 29.06 -12.32 -7.02
N SER A 592 28.09 -13.23 -7.06
CA SER A 592 27.02 -13.19 -8.06
C SER A 592 25.88 -12.28 -7.59
N ASP A 593 25.05 -11.82 -8.53
CA ASP A 593 23.87 -11.00 -8.21
C ASP A 593 22.87 -11.79 -7.36
N GLU A 594 22.71 -13.09 -7.62
CA GLU A 594 21.84 -13.99 -6.85
C GLU A 594 22.32 -14.11 -5.39
N GLU A 595 23.63 -14.21 -5.16
CA GLU A 595 24.20 -14.27 -3.81
C GLU A 595 23.98 -12.97 -3.05
N ILE A 596 24.17 -11.82 -3.70
CA ILE A 596 23.91 -10.49 -3.12
C ILE A 596 22.45 -10.40 -2.69
N VAL A 597 21.52 -10.72 -3.59
CA VAL A 597 20.09 -10.69 -3.32
C VAL A 597 19.71 -11.65 -2.19
N ALA A 598 20.18 -12.91 -2.26
CA ALA A 598 19.89 -13.93 -1.25
C ALA A 598 20.36 -13.49 0.14
N ARG A 599 21.59 -12.95 0.25
CA ARG A 599 22.16 -12.54 1.52
C ARG A 599 21.47 -11.30 2.09
N ALA A 600 21.18 -10.31 1.25
CA ALA A 600 20.49 -9.08 1.67
C ALA A 600 19.04 -9.35 2.11
N THR A 601 18.29 -10.16 1.36
CA THR A 601 16.89 -10.49 1.70
C THR A 601 16.82 -11.42 2.93
N THR A 602 17.75 -12.38 3.07
CA THR A 602 17.84 -13.23 4.26
C THR A 602 18.09 -12.42 5.53
N ALA A 603 18.90 -11.34 5.46
CA ALA A 603 19.12 -10.45 6.60
C ALA A 603 17.85 -9.70 7.01
N MET A 604 17.02 -9.28 6.04
CA MET A 604 15.71 -8.67 6.35
C MET A 604 14.78 -9.68 7.05
N VAL A 605 14.79 -10.93 6.60
CA VAL A 605 13.96 -12.00 7.18
C VAL A 605 14.45 -12.39 8.57
N GLU A 606 15.76 -12.54 8.77
CA GLU A 606 16.35 -12.84 10.08
C GLU A 606 15.91 -11.81 11.13
N GLU A 607 16.03 -10.53 10.81
CA GLU A 607 15.64 -9.46 11.72
C GLU A 607 14.13 -9.38 11.89
N GLY A 608 13.35 -9.60 10.83
CA GLY A 608 11.89 -9.70 10.91
C GLY A 608 11.42 -10.80 11.86
N LEU A 609 12.06 -11.96 11.83
CA LEU A 609 11.77 -13.07 12.74
C LEU A 609 12.11 -12.74 14.20
N ARG A 610 13.20 -11.98 14.46
CA ARG A 610 13.52 -11.48 15.80
C ARG A 610 12.48 -10.50 16.30
N ILE A 611 12.04 -9.60 15.45
CA ILE A 611 10.99 -8.61 15.74
C ILE A 611 9.68 -9.33 16.15
N LEU A 612 9.32 -10.43 15.48
CA LEU A 612 8.17 -11.27 15.85
C LEU A 612 8.41 -12.02 17.17
N GLU A 613 9.59 -12.62 17.34
CA GLU A 613 9.95 -13.36 18.55
C GLU A 613 9.92 -12.48 19.80
N GLU A 614 10.31 -11.22 19.66
CA GLU A 614 10.28 -10.21 20.73
C GLU A 614 8.92 -9.54 20.94
N GLY A 615 7.92 -9.85 20.09
CA GLY A 615 6.59 -9.25 20.16
C GLY A 615 6.52 -7.78 19.77
N ILE A 616 7.54 -7.27 19.05
CA ILE A 616 7.55 -5.89 18.54
C ILE A 616 6.56 -5.72 17.39
N ALA A 617 6.45 -6.70 16.52
CA ALA A 617 5.35 -6.83 15.55
C ALA A 617 4.46 -8.01 15.93
N ALA A 618 3.17 -7.88 15.71
CA ALA A 618 2.20 -8.93 16.04
C ALA A 618 2.06 -9.98 14.91
N ARG A 619 2.38 -9.63 13.67
CA ARG A 619 2.17 -10.49 12.48
C ARG A 619 3.29 -10.28 11.47
N SER A 620 3.67 -11.35 10.77
CA SER A 620 4.61 -11.29 9.66
C SER A 620 4.18 -10.32 8.55
N ALA A 621 2.88 -10.27 8.26
CA ALA A 621 2.31 -9.37 7.26
C ALA A 621 2.50 -7.87 7.61
N ASP A 622 2.60 -7.51 8.89
CA ASP A 622 2.87 -6.12 9.30
C ASP A 622 4.30 -5.73 8.92
N ILE A 623 5.26 -6.65 9.06
CA ILE A 623 6.65 -6.48 8.60
C ILE A 623 6.70 -6.31 7.08
N ASP A 624 5.94 -7.12 6.33
CA ASP A 624 5.85 -7.02 4.88
C ASP A 624 5.36 -5.64 4.45
N LEU A 625 4.30 -5.13 5.08
CA LEU A 625 3.76 -3.81 4.78
C LEU A 625 4.73 -2.68 5.14
N VAL A 626 5.44 -2.78 6.27
CA VAL A 626 6.48 -1.81 6.65
C VAL A 626 7.55 -1.74 5.56
N MET A 627 8.06 -2.89 5.11
CA MET A 627 9.13 -2.94 4.12
C MET A 627 8.66 -2.49 2.73
N ILE A 628 7.43 -2.79 2.34
CA ILE A 628 6.84 -2.34 1.06
C ILE A 628 6.65 -0.82 1.06
N TYR A 629 6.00 -0.26 2.09
CA TYR A 629 5.58 1.13 2.09
C TYR A 629 6.61 2.10 2.64
N GLY A 630 7.51 1.65 3.50
CA GLY A 630 8.56 2.47 4.09
C GLY A 630 9.91 2.37 3.37
N TYR A 631 10.21 1.20 2.78
CA TYR A 631 11.56 0.89 2.31
C TYR A 631 11.61 0.32 0.89
N ALA A 632 10.51 0.49 0.14
CA ALA A 632 10.41 0.16 -1.29
C ALA A 632 10.73 -1.30 -1.64
N PHE A 633 10.48 -2.24 -0.72
CA PHE A 633 10.50 -3.66 -1.07
C PHE A 633 9.45 -3.92 -2.18
N PRO A 634 9.78 -4.73 -3.21
CA PRO A 634 8.87 -4.91 -4.34
C PRO A 634 7.51 -5.47 -3.92
N ARG A 635 6.44 -4.67 -4.07
CA ARG A 635 5.07 -5.05 -3.70
C ARG A 635 4.63 -6.37 -4.34
N TRP A 636 5.04 -6.60 -5.60
CA TRP A 636 4.72 -7.80 -6.36
C TRP A 636 5.48 -9.06 -5.91
N ARG A 637 6.36 -8.93 -4.92
CA ARG A 637 7.00 -10.04 -4.18
C ARG A 637 6.40 -10.26 -2.80
N GLY A 638 5.45 -9.43 -2.34
CA GLY A 638 4.67 -9.65 -1.13
C GLY A 638 5.31 -9.16 0.17
N GLY A 639 6.56 -8.72 0.15
CA GLY A 639 7.35 -8.38 1.34
C GLY A 639 8.35 -9.46 1.72
N PRO A 640 9.28 -9.17 2.65
CA PRO A 640 10.37 -10.10 2.99
C PRO A 640 9.88 -11.39 3.66
N MET A 641 8.83 -11.34 4.49
CA MET A 641 8.32 -12.51 5.18
C MET A 641 7.55 -13.42 4.22
N HIS A 642 6.66 -12.86 3.41
CA HIS A 642 5.98 -13.61 2.35
C HIS A 642 6.99 -14.23 1.37
N TRP A 643 8.02 -13.48 0.96
CA TRP A 643 9.11 -14.00 0.12
C TRP A 643 9.84 -15.18 0.79
N ALA A 644 10.10 -15.09 2.11
CA ALA A 644 10.70 -16.19 2.86
C ALA A 644 9.84 -17.47 2.84
N GLY A 645 8.51 -17.33 2.91
CA GLY A 645 7.58 -18.45 2.75
C GLY A 645 7.67 -19.12 1.38
N ARG A 646 7.91 -18.34 0.32
CA ARG A 646 8.11 -18.87 -1.05
C ARG A 646 9.46 -19.57 -1.23
N VAL A 647 10.51 -19.08 -0.55
CA VAL A 647 11.82 -19.74 -0.50
C VAL A 647 11.78 -21.02 0.35
N GLY A 648 10.97 -21.02 1.40
CA GLY A 648 10.86 -22.05 2.42
C GLY A 648 11.70 -21.74 3.67
N LEU A 649 11.09 -21.82 4.86
CA LEU A 649 11.75 -21.48 6.11
C LEU A 649 12.96 -22.38 6.42
N SER A 650 12.92 -23.65 6.04
CA SER A 650 14.07 -24.56 6.19
C SER A 650 15.28 -24.14 5.34
N GLU A 651 15.04 -23.61 4.13
CA GLU A 651 16.10 -23.06 3.29
C GLU A 651 16.66 -21.75 3.87
N ILE A 652 15.80 -20.87 4.42
CA ILE A 652 16.22 -19.66 5.13
C ILE A 652 17.08 -20.03 6.35
N GLU A 653 16.66 -21.01 7.14
CA GLU A 653 17.42 -21.52 8.29
C GLU A 653 18.81 -22.02 7.87
N ARG A 654 18.87 -22.85 6.82
CA ARG A 654 20.12 -23.36 6.26
C ARG A 654 21.08 -22.23 5.85
N ARG A 655 20.56 -21.21 5.16
CA ARG A 655 21.35 -20.03 4.75
C ARG A 655 21.90 -19.27 5.95
N ILE A 656 21.06 -18.99 6.94
CA ILE A 656 21.47 -18.28 8.16
C ILE A 656 22.54 -19.10 8.90
N ALA A 657 22.37 -20.42 9.03
CA ALA A 657 23.35 -21.30 9.67
C ALA A 657 24.70 -21.29 8.94
N GLU A 658 24.69 -21.32 7.60
CA GLU A 658 25.92 -21.22 6.79
C GLU A 658 26.60 -19.85 6.93
N TYR A 659 25.85 -18.77 7.02
CA TYR A 659 26.40 -17.44 7.26
C TYR A 659 26.96 -17.32 8.69
N ALA A 660 26.25 -17.86 9.68
CA ALA A 660 26.65 -17.87 11.08
C ALA A 660 27.95 -18.69 11.30
N ALA A 661 28.14 -19.77 10.57
CA ALA A 661 29.40 -20.55 10.62
C ALA A 661 30.63 -19.74 10.17
N LYS A 662 30.44 -18.75 9.26
CA LYS A 662 31.50 -17.88 8.73
C LYS A 662 31.63 -16.58 9.52
N ASP A 663 30.52 -16.03 9.99
CA ASP A 663 30.44 -14.73 10.72
C ASP A 663 29.42 -14.82 11.86
N PRO A 664 29.77 -15.50 12.98
CA PRO A 664 28.88 -15.67 14.14
C PRO A 664 28.62 -14.35 14.88
N ALA A 665 29.40 -13.30 14.62
CA ALA A 665 29.15 -11.98 15.19
C ALA A 665 27.98 -11.25 14.51
N SER A 666 27.69 -11.59 13.24
CA SER A 666 26.65 -10.93 12.45
C SER A 666 25.41 -11.79 12.21
N TRP A 667 25.49 -13.11 12.39
CA TRP A 667 24.42 -14.04 12.07
C TRP A 667 24.17 -15.04 13.19
N ALA A 668 22.88 -15.26 13.49
CA ALA A 668 22.45 -16.34 14.37
C ALA A 668 21.03 -16.77 14.00
N VAL A 669 20.77 -18.08 14.00
CA VAL A 669 19.44 -18.62 13.70
C VAL A 669 18.46 -18.21 14.81
N PRO A 670 17.37 -17.44 14.50
CA PRO A 670 16.34 -17.13 15.48
C PRO A 670 15.65 -18.41 15.98
N ASN A 671 15.31 -18.48 17.29
CA ASN A 671 14.62 -19.67 17.83
C ASN A 671 13.24 -19.87 17.20
N LEU A 672 12.54 -18.78 16.87
CA LEU A 672 11.27 -18.83 16.17
C LEU A 672 11.41 -19.53 14.81
N LEU A 673 12.49 -19.23 14.06
CA LEU A 673 12.76 -19.86 12.76
C LEU A 673 13.01 -21.36 12.91
N ALA A 674 13.88 -21.76 13.84
CA ALA A 674 14.22 -23.17 14.05
C ALA A 674 12.97 -24.00 14.42
N ARG A 675 12.08 -23.46 15.26
CA ARG A 675 10.81 -24.12 15.58
C ARG A 675 9.88 -24.20 14.36
N ALA A 676 9.68 -23.07 13.67
CA ALA A 676 8.78 -22.99 12.52
C ALA A 676 9.22 -23.90 11.37
N ALA A 677 10.52 -23.96 11.07
CA ALA A 677 11.08 -24.86 10.06
C ALA A 677 10.86 -26.33 10.41
N THR A 678 11.05 -26.70 11.69
CA THR A 678 10.82 -28.08 12.17
C THR A 678 9.32 -28.46 12.11
N GLU A 679 8.42 -27.51 12.40
CA GLU A 679 6.97 -27.71 12.40
C GLU A 679 6.36 -27.60 10.99
N GLY A 680 7.14 -27.28 9.97
CA GLY A 680 6.67 -27.08 8.59
C GLY A 680 5.72 -25.88 8.43
N LYS A 681 5.86 -24.87 9.30
CA LYS A 681 5.07 -23.63 9.25
C LYS A 681 5.54 -22.70 8.13
N THR A 682 4.64 -21.81 7.76
CA THR A 682 4.93 -20.66 6.90
C THR A 682 5.02 -19.38 7.73
N PRO A 683 5.57 -18.28 7.20
CA PRO A 683 5.56 -17.00 7.92
C PRO A 683 4.16 -16.48 8.25
N GLU A 684 3.15 -16.85 7.47
CA GLU A 684 1.75 -16.49 7.73
C GLU A 684 1.17 -17.18 8.98
N ASP A 685 1.81 -18.25 9.45
CA ASP A 685 1.43 -18.99 10.66
C ASP A 685 2.11 -18.46 11.94
N LEU A 686 2.96 -17.42 11.79
CA LEU A 686 3.77 -16.85 12.88
C LEU A 686 3.19 -15.57 13.47
#